data_ff9b7e5b665929378e0ab75caacb5f58
#
_entry.id   ff9b7e5b665929378e0ab75caacb5f58
#
_cell.length_a   1.000
_cell.length_b   1.000
_cell.length_c   1.000
_cell.angle_alpha   90.00
_cell.angle_beta   90.00
_cell.angle_gamma   90.00
#
_symmetry.space_group_name_H-M   'P 1'
#
loop_
_entity.id
_entity.type
_entity.pdbx_description
1 polymer ?
#
loop_
_entity_poly.entity_id
_entity_poly.type
_entity_poly.pdbx_seq_one_letter_code
_entity_poly.pdbx_strand_id
1 'polypeptide(L)'
;MLIMINYIEFLMKNIIRLFLVFVFFSSSALPQDILIHKQMDDAKKITSIGNIGLTITNFGTYGNGFVKWPQEPSCEYPLGSGIEHIFDGGLWIGAFISDNATGLNKVGPFVTTGAVDAASVSTRGGGFEFTNPVGSFITERSALLTSKFFSPEAVSHQDFKMTFNDTSTILIGGEPIPDHSPLGVKVDLETYAWNYSYANNFIIFNYTIRNVGNKYLDSIYIGLWTDAVVRNTNITSPRSGGTFFSYGGDGYSDSMKIAYEFDAGGDVGFTDSYIGLQFLGSSIPADSVNFNCWQFRNTSDVNLFAPMTDVERYRKMQGYFGGDNRYPYNISPASLKGPSNRSILITSGSYSQLKPGDSLNIVFALITAKKFGTEPASIDNNEQKYNLYTSGEWALRAYFGEDRNRNNTLDPGEDLDNNGFITRYILPKPPDDPIVKVIPENKKVTIYWNKSAESTIDPILGTKDFEGYRLYRTNAGFDLTQIQDIEGALVEMAEFDSSGNNLGFNTGFSFVELSSPVKFDGDTTNYYYKFEVENLLNGWQYIFSVTAFDKGAPEIKLESLESSILANSKKVIPGVLPSQSDDVKPGVYPNPYYGNAVWDGNSERLRKIYFYNIPEECEITIFTLAGDIVKKIYHDKNSNGSDLRWFQTYSKDGSQQMTGGEHAWDLITDKDQAIATGLYLFSVKNTKTGHINTGKFLIVK
;
A
#
# COMPACT_ATOMS: atom_id res chain seq x y z
N MET A 1 -66.55 -22.10 0.28
CA MET A 1 -65.25 -22.76 0.08
C MET A 1 -64.55 -22.36 -1.23
N LEU A 2 -65.25 -22.34 -2.39
CA LEU A 2 -64.61 -21.92 -3.66
C LEU A 2 -64.22 -20.42 -3.72
N ILE A 3 -64.98 -19.54 -3.08
CA ILE A 3 -64.69 -18.08 -3.05
C ILE A 3 -63.45 -17.78 -2.20
N MET A 4 -63.19 -18.54 -1.17
CA MET A 4 -62.04 -18.36 -0.28
C MET A 4 -60.75 -18.87 -0.94
N ILE A 5 -60.78 -19.87 -1.78
CA ILE A 5 -59.66 -20.41 -2.54
C ILE A 5 -59.20 -19.40 -3.60
N ASN A 6 -60.14 -18.80 -4.33
CA ASN A 6 -59.83 -17.78 -5.34
C ASN A 6 -59.25 -16.48 -4.73
N TYR A 7 -59.64 -16.13 -3.49
CA TYR A 7 -59.11 -14.98 -2.79
C TYR A 7 -57.67 -15.21 -2.30
N ILE A 8 -57.37 -16.41 -1.87
CA ILE A 8 -56.00 -16.82 -1.46
C ILE A 8 -55.08 -16.89 -2.68
N GLU A 9 -55.53 -17.42 -3.82
CA GLU A 9 -54.73 -17.40 -5.07
C GLU A 9 -54.47 -15.98 -5.59
N PHE A 10 -55.45 -15.09 -5.49
CA PHE A 10 -55.30 -13.69 -5.88
C PHE A 10 -54.30 -12.94 -4.95
N LEU A 11 -54.35 -13.18 -3.64
CA LEU A 11 -53.42 -12.65 -2.67
C LEU A 11 -52.00 -13.20 -2.89
N MET A 12 -51.85 -14.50 -3.10
CA MET A 12 -50.53 -15.11 -3.38
C MET A 12 -49.92 -14.61 -4.69
N LYS A 13 -50.70 -14.46 -5.76
CA LYS A 13 -50.21 -13.90 -7.04
C LYS A 13 -49.78 -12.44 -6.91
N ASN A 14 -50.45 -11.65 -6.09
CA ASN A 14 -50.06 -10.25 -5.84
C ASN A 14 -48.88 -10.11 -4.88
N ILE A 15 -48.75 -10.99 -3.88
CA ILE A 15 -47.59 -11.07 -3.00
C ILE A 15 -46.33 -11.52 -3.79
N ILE A 16 -46.46 -12.50 -4.67
CA ILE A 16 -45.39 -12.94 -5.55
C ILE A 16 -44.98 -11.84 -6.54
N ARG A 17 -45.95 -11.07 -7.08
CA ARG A 17 -45.64 -9.89 -7.92
C ARG A 17 -45.00 -8.76 -7.14
N LEU A 18 -45.42 -8.49 -5.91
CA LEU A 18 -44.75 -7.53 -5.04
C LEU A 18 -43.35 -7.97 -4.65
N PHE A 19 -43.15 -9.27 -4.38
CA PHE A 19 -41.82 -9.82 -4.08
C PHE A 19 -40.89 -9.80 -5.30
N LEU A 20 -41.39 -10.06 -6.50
CA LEU A 20 -40.64 -9.94 -7.75
C LEU A 20 -40.29 -8.47 -8.06
N VAL A 21 -41.20 -7.51 -7.78
CA VAL A 21 -40.91 -6.09 -7.94
C VAL A 21 -39.93 -5.62 -6.87
N PHE A 22 -39.98 -6.13 -5.62
CA PHE A 22 -39.00 -5.82 -4.59
C PHE A 22 -37.65 -6.46 -4.83
N VAL A 23 -37.56 -7.64 -5.43
CA VAL A 23 -36.31 -8.28 -5.84
C VAL A 23 -35.67 -7.55 -7.04
N PHE A 24 -36.48 -6.92 -7.91
CA PHE A 24 -35.95 -6.07 -8.99
C PHE A 24 -35.56 -4.64 -8.55
N PHE A 25 -36.03 -4.15 -7.39
CA PHE A 25 -35.64 -2.83 -6.86
C PHE A 25 -34.58 -2.90 -5.74
N SER A 26 -34.24 -4.09 -5.25
CA SER A 26 -33.13 -4.32 -4.33
C SER A 26 -31.83 -4.78 -5.01
N SER A 27 -31.79 -4.81 -6.34
CA SER A 27 -30.51 -4.65 -7.01
C SER A 27 -30.07 -3.20 -6.81
N SER A 28 -29.62 -2.86 -5.58
CA SER A 28 -28.64 -1.81 -5.40
C SER A 28 -27.56 -2.13 -6.43
N ALA A 29 -27.44 -1.29 -7.44
CA ALA A 29 -26.33 -1.33 -8.35
C ALA A 29 -25.08 -1.36 -7.49
N LEU A 30 -24.50 -2.54 -7.31
CA LEU A 30 -23.06 -2.66 -7.12
C LEU A 30 -22.46 -1.71 -8.16
N PRO A 31 -21.44 -0.94 -7.87
CA PRO A 31 -20.69 -0.31 -8.92
C PRO A 31 -20.34 -1.45 -9.87
N GLN A 32 -21.05 -1.50 -10.99
CA GLN A 32 -20.77 -2.48 -12.02
C GLN A 32 -19.30 -2.32 -12.34
N ASP A 33 -18.63 -3.42 -12.50
CA ASP A 33 -17.33 -3.58 -13.10
C ASP A 33 -17.14 -2.74 -14.37
N ILE A 34 -17.18 -1.42 -14.24
CA ILE A 34 -16.98 -0.48 -15.35
C ILE A 34 -15.55 -0.65 -15.88
N LEU A 35 -14.62 -1.07 -14.98
CA LEU A 35 -13.23 -1.30 -15.32
C LEU A 35 -12.95 -2.61 -16.08
N ILE A 36 -13.82 -3.62 -15.99
CA ILE A 36 -13.54 -4.97 -16.53
C ILE A 36 -13.97 -5.13 -17.99
N HIS A 37 -14.85 -4.29 -18.49
CA HIS A 37 -15.46 -4.51 -19.82
C HIS A 37 -14.86 -3.69 -20.96
N LYS A 38 -13.88 -2.84 -20.71
CA LYS A 38 -13.37 -1.94 -21.74
C LYS A 38 -12.52 -2.62 -22.79
N GLN A 39 -11.75 -3.68 -22.47
CA GLN A 39 -10.77 -4.22 -23.42
C GLN A 39 -10.33 -5.64 -23.10
N MET A 40 -9.93 -6.41 -24.16
CA MET A 40 -9.47 -7.78 -24.01
C MET A 40 -8.06 -7.91 -23.39
N ASP A 41 -7.24 -6.84 -23.41
CA ASP A 41 -5.86 -6.84 -22.94
C ASP A 41 -5.66 -5.95 -21.69
N ASP A 42 -6.72 -5.71 -20.93
CA ASP A 42 -6.64 -4.99 -19.66
C ASP A 42 -5.75 -5.75 -18.68
N ALA A 43 -4.77 -5.06 -18.17
CA ALA A 43 -3.82 -5.59 -17.21
C ALA A 43 -3.65 -4.65 -16.02
N LYS A 44 -3.33 -5.23 -14.86
CA LYS A 44 -2.99 -4.49 -13.66
C LYS A 44 -1.80 -5.10 -12.95
N LYS A 45 -1.10 -4.28 -12.20
CA LYS A 45 -0.05 -4.66 -11.26
C LYS A 45 -0.26 -3.92 -9.95
N ILE A 46 0.28 -4.46 -8.88
CA ILE A 46 0.21 -3.88 -7.55
C ILE A 46 1.62 -3.62 -7.08
N THR A 47 1.88 -2.41 -6.57
CA THR A 47 3.16 -2.11 -5.94
C THR A 47 3.32 -2.92 -4.66
N SER A 48 4.50 -3.47 -4.47
CA SER A 48 4.85 -4.33 -3.34
C SER A 48 6.19 -3.97 -2.71
N ILE A 49 6.77 -2.88 -3.17
CA ILE A 49 8.01 -2.29 -2.67
C ILE A 49 7.66 -0.96 -2.00
N GLY A 50 8.30 -0.68 -0.86
CA GLY A 50 7.96 0.47 -0.02
C GLY A 50 6.70 0.24 0.82
N ASN A 51 6.09 1.32 1.29
CA ASN A 51 4.96 1.29 2.23
C ASN A 51 3.59 1.39 1.55
N ILE A 52 3.52 1.50 0.21
CA ILE A 52 2.27 1.74 -0.51
C ILE A 52 1.93 0.53 -1.38
N GLY A 53 0.76 -0.06 -1.13
CA GLY A 53 0.17 -1.07 -2.00
C GLY A 53 -0.84 -0.44 -2.96
N LEU A 54 -0.41 -0.05 -4.16
CA LEU A 54 -1.25 0.63 -5.15
C LEU A 54 -1.49 -0.26 -6.36
N THR A 55 -2.75 -0.42 -6.73
CA THR A 55 -3.12 -1.02 -8.03
C THR A 55 -2.90 -0.01 -9.15
N ILE A 56 -2.19 -0.40 -10.21
CA ILE A 56 -1.89 0.40 -11.41
C ILE A 56 -2.31 -0.40 -12.64
N THR A 57 -2.94 0.25 -13.60
CA THR A 57 -3.50 -0.39 -14.80
C THR A 57 -2.85 0.13 -16.09
N ASN A 58 -2.96 -0.63 -17.17
CA ASN A 58 -2.51 -0.23 -18.51
C ASN A 58 -3.60 0.49 -19.34
N PHE A 59 -4.59 1.09 -18.68
CA PHE A 59 -5.65 1.87 -19.33
C PHE A 59 -5.92 3.22 -18.62
N GLY A 60 -4.86 3.78 -18.00
CA GLY A 60 -4.87 5.14 -17.46
C GLY A 60 -5.52 5.31 -16.10
N THR A 61 -5.84 4.21 -15.38
CA THR A 61 -6.38 4.24 -14.02
C THR A 61 -5.38 3.78 -12.98
N TYR A 62 -5.59 4.16 -11.73
CA TYR A 62 -4.97 3.60 -10.53
C TYR A 62 -6.03 3.48 -9.42
N GLY A 63 -5.80 2.58 -8.46
CA GLY A 63 -6.87 2.06 -7.62
C GLY A 63 -7.63 0.93 -8.32
N ASN A 64 -8.58 0.31 -7.64
CA ASN A 64 -9.33 -0.83 -8.20
C ASN A 64 -10.80 -0.88 -7.80
N GLY A 65 -11.35 0.20 -7.24
CA GLY A 65 -12.75 0.27 -6.83
C GLY A 65 -13.13 -0.76 -5.76
N PHE A 66 -12.16 -1.33 -5.03
CA PHE A 66 -12.34 -2.41 -4.06
C PHE A 66 -12.95 -3.70 -4.63
N VAL A 67 -12.80 -3.94 -5.92
CA VAL A 67 -13.46 -5.08 -6.63
C VAL A 67 -12.99 -6.43 -6.10
N LYS A 68 -11.72 -6.54 -5.73
CA LYS A 68 -11.13 -7.79 -5.22
C LYS A 68 -10.66 -7.72 -3.77
N TRP A 69 -11.19 -6.79 -3.03
CA TRP A 69 -10.90 -6.71 -1.60
C TRP A 69 -11.29 -8.04 -0.88
N PRO A 70 -10.53 -8.53 0.09
CA PRO A 70 -9.26 -8.02 0.64
C PRO A 70 -7.98 -8.54 -0.04
N GLN A 71 -8.10 -9.24 -1.16
CA GLN A 71 -6.96 -9.91 -1.80
C GLN A 71 -6.02 -8.97 -2.53
N GLU A 72 -6.55 -7.86 -3.03
CA GLU A 72 -5.79 -6.87 -3.79
C GLU A 72 -6.08 -5.46 -3.24
N PRO A 73 -5.06 -4.75 -2.73
CA PRO A 73 -5.23 -3.38 -2.27
C PRO A 73 -5.55 -2.42 -3.42
N SER A 74 -6.38 -1.42 -3.17
CA SER A 74 -6.59 -0.30 -4.07
C SER A 74 -5.49 0.73 -3.92
N CYS A 75 -5.36 1.31 -2.72
CA CYS A 75 -4.20 2.10 -2.28
C CYS A 75 -4.04 1.92 -0.76
N GLU A 76 -3.38 0.88 -0.37
CA GLU A 76 -3.16 0.55 1.04
C GLU A 76 -1.93 1.26 1.58
N TYR A 77 -2.06 1.89 2.74
CA TYR A 77 -0.95 2.49 3.47
C TYR A 77 -1.20 2.46 4.99
N PRO A 78 -0.21 2.03 5.79
CA PRO A 78 0.99 1.27 5.38
C PRO A 78 0.63 -0.07 4.74
N LEU A 79 1.46 -0.55 3.84
CA LEU A 79 1.23 -1.82 3.14
C LEU A 79 1.07 -2.98 4.15
N GLY A 80 -0.04 -3.72 4.06
CA GLY A 80 -0.40 -4.79 4.98
C GLY A 80 -1.24 -4.35 6.19
N SER A 81 -1.58 -3.06 6.31
CA SER A 81 -2.38 -2.53 7.43
C SER A 81 -3.88 -2.72 7.27
N GLY A 82 -4.37 -2.90 6.06
CA GLY A 82 -5.80 -2.88 5.75
C GLY A 82 -6.40 -1.46 5.76
N ILE A 83 -5.58 -0.41 5.66
CA ILE A 83 -6.05 0.98 5.58
C ILE A 83 -5.96 1.45 4.13
N GLU A 84 -7.09 1.76 3.54
CA GLU A 84 -7.24 2.13 2.13
C GLU A 84 -7.48 3.63 1.97
N HIS A 85 -6.82 4.26 1.00
CA HIS A 85 -6.82 5.70 0.78
C HIS A 85 -7.37 6.14 -0.57
N ILE A 86 -7.58 5.23 -1.51
CA ILE A 86 -8.12 5.52 -2.84
C ILE A 86 -9.13 4.46 -3.23
N PHE A 87 -10.32 4.90 -3.63
CA PHE A 87 -11.27 4.04 -4.30
C PHE A 87 -10.86 3.84 -5.76
N ASP A 88 -10.70 4.94 -6.49
CA ASP A 88 -10.31 4.96 -7.90
C ASP A 88 -9.64 6.29 -8.26
N GLY A 89 -8.83 6.28 -9.31
CA GLY A 89 -8.17 7.48 -9.81
C GLY A 89 -7.69 7.30 -11.24
N GLY A 90 -7.35 8.40 -11.91
CA GLY A 90 -6.89 8.33 -13.29
C GLY A 90 -6.29 9.60 -13.84
N LEU A 91 -5.56 9.42 -14.94
CA LEU A 91 -5.01 10.52 -15.73
C LEU A 91 -6.13 11.24 -16.49
N TRP A 92 -6.10 12.57 -16.49
CA TRP A 92 -6.95 13.43 -17.30
C TRP A 92 -6.10 14.26 -18.26
N ILE A 93 -6.52 14.34 -19.53
CA ILE A 93 -5.91 15.20 -20.55
C ILE A 93 -7.01 16.01 -21.20
N GLY A 94 -6.92 17.33 -21.11
CA GLY A 94 -7.89 18.26 -21.71
C GLY A 94 -7.21 19.16 -22.75
N ALA A 95 -7.81 19.33 -23.93
CA ALA A 95 -7.28 20.19 -24.98
C ALA A 95 -8.35 20.66 -25.94
N PHE A 96 -8.02 21.70 -26.69
CA PHE A 96 -8.72 22.03 -27.94
C PHE A 96 -8.00 21.36 -29.12
N ILE A 97 -8.75 20.99 -30.15
CA ILE A 97 -8.23 20.41 -31.38
C ILE A 97 -8.28 21.48 -32.47
N SER A 98 -7.20 21.66 -33.23
CA SER A 98 -7.14 22.58 -34.40
C SER A 98 -6.51 21.91 -35.61
N ASP A 99 -6.88 22.40 -36.81
CA ASP A 99 -6.40 21.84 -38.07
C ASP A 99 -5.02 22.39 -38.49
N ASN A 100 -4.54 23.44 -37.84
CA ASN A 100 -3.30 24.12 -38.23
C ASN A 100 -2.55 24.72 -37.04
N ALA A 101 -1.29 25.05 -37.27
CA ALA A 101 -0.39 25.61 -36.28
C ALA A 101 -0.81 27.00 -35.74
N THR A 102 -1.71 27.72 -36.41
CA THR A 102 -2.15 29.02 -35.95
C THR A 102 -3.21 28.95 -34.87
N GLY A 103 -3.75 27.75 -34.63
CA GLY A 103 -4.83 27.52 -33.66
C GLY A 103 -6.15 28.26 -34.04
N LEU A 104 -6.30 28.69 -35.27
CA LEU A 104 -7.56 29.22 -35.79
C LEU A 104 -8.53 28.05 -36.00
N ASN A 105 -9.82 28.28 -35.72
CA ASN A 105 -10.89 27.23 -35.78
C ASN A 105 -10.70 26.10 -34.80
N LYS A 106 -10.37 26.38 -33.54
CA LYS A 106 -10.34 25.38 -32.46
C LYS A 106 -11.72 24.81 -32.19
N VAL A 107 -11.79 23.49 -32.06
CA VAL A 107 -12.97 22.76 -31.59
C VAL A 107 -12.71 22.15 -30.24
N GLY A 108 -13.73 22.01 -29.43
CA GLY A 108 -13.64 21.51 -28.06
C GLY A 108 -14.00 22.60 -27.03
N PRO A 109 -13.49 22.54 -25.78
CA PRO A 109 -12.48 21.58 -25.32
C PRO A 109 -13.00 20.16 -25.22
N PHE A 110 -12.12 19.19 -25.42
CA PHE A 110 -12.35 17.78 -25.14
C PHE A 110 -11.46 17.32 -23.99
N VAL A 111 -11.96 16.36 -23.19
CA VAL A 111 -11.22 15.82 -22.06
C VAL A 111 -11.27 14.30 -22.10
N THR A 112 -10.09 13.69 -22.20
CA THR A 112 -9.91 12.25 -22.08
C THR A 112 -9.58 11.91 -20.65
N THR A 113 -10.26 10.92 -20.07
CA THR A 113 -10.13 10.55 -18.65
C THR A 113 -9.81 9.07 -18.46
N GLY A 114 -8.89 8.76 -17.53
CA GLY A 114 -8.66 7.38 -17.08
C GLY A 114 -9.78 6.89 -16.17
N ALA A 115 -10.20 7.74 -15.25
CA ALA A 115 -11.31 7.49 -14.35
C ALA A 115 -12.09 8.76 -14.06
N VAL A 116 -13.36 8.61 -13.75
CA VAL A 116 -14.27 9.67 -13.29
C VAL A 116 -15.21 9.09 -12.24
N ASP A 117 -15.83 9.96 -11.42
CA ASP A 117 -16.82 9.47 -10.49
C ASP A 117 -18.08 8.92 -11.20
N ALA A 118 -18.75 7.94 -10.56
CA ALA A 118 -19.89 7.24 -11.15
C ALA A 118 -21.08 8.15 -11.44
N ALA A 119 -21.22 9.29 -10.75
CA ALA A 119 -22.29 10.23 -11.02
C ALA A 119 -22.10 10.91 -12.38
N SER A 120 -20.84 11.13 -12.80
CA SER A 120 -20.51 11.67 -14.12
C SER A 120 -20.80 10.72 -15.28
N VAL A 121 -20.69 9.41 -15.04
CA VAL A 121 -20.92 8.37 -16.05
C VAL A 121 -22.40 8.14 -16.31
N SER A 122 -23.23 8.23 -15.28
CA SER A 122 -24.62 7.76 -15.34
C SER A 122 -25.56 8.59 -16.23
N THR A 123 -25.19 9.80 -16.59
CA THR A 123 -26.10 10.72 -17.25
C THR A 123 -25.75 11.05 -18.70
N ARG A 124 -24.47 11.01 -19.12
CA ARG A 124 -24.05 11.36 -20.48
C ARG A 124 -22.88 10.57 -21.04
N GLY A 125 -22.43 9.55 -20.35
CA GLY A 125 -21.54 8.54 -20.91
C GLY A 125 -20.07 8.91 -21.10
N GLY A 126 -19.61 10.09 -20.81
CA GLY A 126 -18.20 10.41 -20.89
C GLY A 126 -17.43 9.89 -19.68
N GLY A 127 -16.20 9.43 -19.90
CA GLY A 127 -15.30 8.88 -18.86
C GLY A 127 -14.73 7.51 -19.24
N PHE A 128 -13.52 7.22 -18.74
CA PHE A 128 -12.80 5.98 -19.05
C PHE A 128 -12.50 5.80 -20.54
N GLU A 129 -12.06 6.85 -21.23
CA GLU A 129 -11.87 6.85 -22.68
C GLU A 129 -10.55 6.20 -23.10
N PHE A 130 -9.53 6.14 -22.22
CA PHE A 130 -8.27 5.50 -22.59
C PHE A 130 -8.47 4.02 -22.91
N THR A 131 -7.77 3.61 -23.98
CA THR A 131 -7.74 2.24 -24.47
C THR A 131 -6.29 1.77 -24.54
N ASN A 132 -6.08 0.45 -24.51
CA ASN A 132 -4.74 -0.11 -24.70
C ASN A 132 -4.61 -0.80 -26.06
N PRO A 133 -3.42 -0.81 -26.69
CA PRO A 133 -3.17 -1.60 -27.89
C PRO A 133 -3.32 -3.09 -27.62
N VAL A 134 -3.76 -3.85 -28.64
CA VAL A 134 -3.78 -5.31 -28.57
C VAL A 134 -2.38 -5.85 -28.27
N GLY A 135 -2.26 -6.78 -27.32
CA GLY A 135 -1.00 -7.29 -26.81
C GLY A 135 -0.28 -6.38 -25.81
N SER A 136 -0.95 -5.34 -25.33
CA SER A 136 -0.44 -4.48 -24.27
C SER A 136 -0.33 -5.23 -22.95
N PHE A 137 0.80 -5.09 -22.27
CA PHE A 137 1.04 -5.66 -20.94
C PHE A 137 1.83 -4.69 -20.08
N ILE A 138 1.84 -4.92 -18.78
CA ILE A 138 2.64 -4.15 -17.84
C ILE A 138 3.96 -4.88 -17.62
N THR A 139 5.06 -4.26 -18.07
CA THR A 139 6.42 -4.75 -17.79
C THR A 139 6.84 -4.31 -16.40
N GLU A 140 7.35 -5.25 -15.59
CA GLU A 140 7.93 -4.98 -14.29
C GLU A 140 9.46 -5.10 -14.37
N ARG A 141 10.18 -4.12 -13.80
CA ARG A 141 11.64 -4.08 -13.71
C ARG A 141 12.04 -3.71 -12.28
N SER A 142 13.25 -4.03 -11.90
CA SER A 142 13.83 -3.71 -10.58
C SER A 142 15.32 -3.45 -10.69
N ALA A 143 15.82 -2.43 -10.02
CA ALA A 143 17.24 -2.17 -9.84
C ALA A 143 17.91 -3.09 -8.81
N LEU A 144 17.13 -3.83 -8.02
CA LEU A 144 17.66 -4.75 -7.01
C LEU A 144 18.21 -6.03 -7.67
N LEU A 145 19.49 -6.30 -7.48
CA LEU A 145 20.16 -7.50 -8.02
C LEU A 145 19.55 -8.83 -7.58
N THR A 146 18.88 -8.84 -6.43
CA THR A 146 18.20 -10.02 -5.88
C THR A 146 16.79 -10.22 -6.42
N SER A 147 16.27 -9.25 -7.16
CA SER A 147 14.92 -9.32 -7.72
C SER A 147 14.89 -10.25 -8.94
N LYS A 148 13.84 -11.07 -9.05
CA LYS A 148 13.56 -11.83 -10.28
C LYS A 148 13.22 -10.94 -11.49
N PHE A 149 12.96 -9.66 -11.26
CA PHE A 149 12.70 -8.66 -12.28
C PHE A 149 13.90 -7.74 -12.52
N PHE A 150 15.09 -8.13 -12.04
CA PHE A 150 16.29 -7.30 -12.20
C PHE A 150 16.48 -6.89 -13.67
N SER A 151 16.73 -5.61 -13.87
CA SER A 151 17.09 -5.03 -15.16
C SER A 151 18.06 -3.86 -14.93
N PRO A 152 19.15 -3.76 -15.70
CA PRO A 152 20.04 -2.61 -15.62
C PRO A 152 19.38 -1.29 -16.10
N GLU A 153 18.24 -1.39 -16.77
CA GLU A 153 17.45 -0.23 -17.21
C GLU A 153 16.42 0.22 -16.17
N ALA A 154 16.32 -0.49 -15.04
CA ALA A 154 15.38 -0.10 -13.97
C ALA A 154 15.88 1.14 -13.24
N VAL A 155 14.95 2.04 -12.96
CA VAL A 155 15.20 3.30 -12.27
C VAL A 155 15.07 3.14 -10.75
N SER A 156 14.13 2.31 -10.32
CA SER A 156 13.80 2.14 -8.92
C SER A 156 13.81 0.65 -8.49
N HIS A 157 13.44 0.39 -7.26
CA HIS A 157 13.32 -0.99 -6.76
C HIS A 157 12.13 -1.73 -7.36
N GLN A 158 11.11 -1.02 -7.83
CA GLN A 158 10.01 -1.58 -8.63
C GLN A 158 9.51 -0.53 -9.64
N ASP A 159 9.80 -0.78 -10.90
CA ASP A 159 9.25 -0.01 -12.01
C ASP A 159 8.13 -0.79 -12.68
N PHE A 160 7.04 -0.11 -13.00
CA PHE A 160 6.05 -0.61 -13.95
C PHE A 160 6.08 0.26 -15.21
N LYS A 161 6.11 -0.37 -16.37
CA LYS A 161 6.08 0.30 -17.66
C LYS A 161 4.92 -0.22 -18.50
N MET A 162 4.12 0.71 -19.04
CA MET A 162 2.93 0.40 -19.82
C MET A 162 2.60 1.50 -20.82
N THR A 163 1.75 1.15 -21.79
CA THR A 163 1.28 2.07 -22.84
C THR A 163 -0.22 1.97 -22.99
N PHE A 164 -0.87 3.11 -23.14
CA PHE A 164 -2.29 3.22 -23.50
C PHE A 164 -2.50 4.45 -24.42
N ASN A 165 -3.68 4.59 -24.98
CA ASN A 165 -3.95 5.65 -25.95
C ASN A 165 -5.40 6.15 -25.88
N ASP A 166 -5.62 7.29 -26.48
CA ASP A 166 -6.92 7.84 -26.78
C ASP A 166 -6.98 8.14 -28.30
N THR A 167 -7.27 7.11 -29.07
CA THR A 167 -7.33 7.17 -30.54
C THR A 167 -8.60 6.56 -31.11
N SER A 168 -9.50 6.04 -30.25
CA SER A 168 -10.70 5.31 -30.67
C SER A 168 -11.98 5.92 -30.11
N THR A 169 -13.03 5.94 -30.91
CA THR A 169 -14.41 6.22 -30.48
C THR A 169 -15.22 4.95 -30.24
N ILE A 170 -14.59 3.79 -30.39
CA ILE A 170 -15.24 2.48 -30.30
C ILE A 170 -14.40 1.59 -29.36
N LEU A 171 -15.07 0.97 -28.40
CA LEU A 171 -14.48 -0.08 -27.55
C LEU A 171 -14.23 -1.36 -28.37
N ILE A 172 -13.32 -2.21 -27.87
CA ILE A 172 -13.14 -3.57 -28.40
C ILE A 172 -14.45 -4.34 -28.20
N GLY A 173 -15.17 -4.66 -29.14
CA GLY A 173 -16.52 -5.25 -29.07
C GLY A 173 -17.55 -4.50 -29.88
N GLY A 174 -17.17 -3.31 -30.41
CA GLY A 174 -17.98 -2.53 -31.34
C GLY A 174 -18.91 -1.52 -30.68
N GLU A 175 -18.92 -1.43 -29.36
CA GLU A 175 -19.72 -0.42 -28.64
C GLU A 175 -19.05 0.96 -28.77
N PRO A 176 -19.82 2.03 -29.07
CA PRO A 176 -19.26 3.39 -29.11
C PRO A 176 -18.88 3.87 -27.72
N ILE A 177 -17.81 4.67 -27.64
CA ILE A 177 -17.50 5.47 -26.44
C ILE A 177 -18.44 6.69 -26.49
N PRO A 178 -19.37 6.84 -25.55
CA PRO A 178 -20.38 7.89 -25.61
C PRO A 178 -19.75 9.29 -25.50
N ASP A 179 -20.29 10.24 -26.29
CA ASP A 179 -19.96 11.67 -26.25
C ASP A 179 -18.45 12.00 -26.26
N HIS A 180 -17.62 11.13 -26.82
CA HIS A 180 -16.18 11.24 -26.85
C HIS A 180 -15.65 11.65 -28.23
N SER A 181 -14.70 12.60 -28.20
CA SER A 181 -13.88 12.97 -29.37
C SER A 181 -12.40 12.75 -29.01
N PRO A 182 -11.78 11.71 -29.56
CA PRO A 182 -10.40 11.38 -29.22
C PRO A 182 -9.44 12.54 -29.46
N LEU A 183 -8.56 12.80 -28.51
CA LEU A 183 -7.47 13.75 -28.67
C LEU A 183 -6.35 13.24 -29.59
N GLY A 184 -6.35 11.96 -29.89
CA GLY A 184 -5.32 11.32 -30.73
C GLY A 184 -3.97 11.23 -29.99
N VAL A 185 -3.98 10.93 -28.71
CA VAL A 185 -2.77 10.81 -27.89
C VAL A 185 -2.43 9.36 -27.58
N LYS A 186 -1.13 9.10 -27.52
CA LYS A 186 -0.54 7.90 -26.93
C LYS A 186 0.18 8.29 -25.66
N VAL A 187 -0.01 7.52 -24.60
CA VAL A 187 0.61 7.72 -23.30
C VAL A 187 1.51 6.53 -22.99
N ASP A 188 2.78 6.80 -22.75
CA ASP A 188 3.71 5.86 -22.15
C ASP A 188 3.85 6.26 -20.67
N LEU A 189 3.51 5.33 -19.77
CA LEU A 189 3.60 5.52 -18.32
C LEU A 189 4.70 4.63 -17.76
N GLU A 190 5.58 5.22 -16.98
CA GLU A 190 6.50 4.51 -16.08
C GLU A 190 6.22 4.93 -14.64
N THR A 191 6.15 3.97 -13.73
CA THR A 191 6.01 4.25 -12.29
C THR A 191 7.22 3.75 -11.55
N TYR A 192 7.64 4.50 -10.52
CA TYR A 192 8.84 4.22 -9.74
C TYR A 192 8.52 4.17 -8.25
N ALA A 193 8.98 3.11 -7.58
CA ALA A 193 8.84 2.91 -6.14
C ALA A 193 10.14 2.39 -5.52
N TRP A 194 10.50 2.94 -4.36
CA TRP A 194 11.70 2.57 -3.59
C TRP A 194 11.32 2.04 -2.22
N ASN A 195 12.23 1.26 -1.62
CA ASN A 195 12.13 0.81 -0.22
C ASN A 195 13.13 1.50 0.72
N TYR A 196 13.73 2.61 0.29
CA TYR A 196 14.51 3.43 1.19
C TYR A 196 13.60 4.08 2.22
N SER A 197 14.03 4.17 3.48
CA SER A 197 13.20 4.70 4.59
C SER A 197 12.65 6.10 4.31
N TYR A 198 13.41 6.94 3.63
CA TYR A 198 13.03 8.29 3.24
C TYR A 198 12.22 8.37 1.91
N ALA A 199 12.18 7.29 1.13
CA ALA A 199 11.55 7.25 -0.20
C ALA A 199 10.46 6.18 -0.35
N ASN A 200 10.06 5.50 0.73
CA ASN A 200 9.10 4.40 0.72
C ASN A 200 7.63 4.87 0.81
N ASN A 201 7.40 6.17 0.97
CA ASN A 201 6.07 6.75 1.17
C ASN A 201 5.57 7.53 -0.06
N PHE A 202 6.20 7.36 -1.23
CA PHE A 202 5.71 7.92 -2.48
C PHE A 202 5.94 6.99 -3.67
N ILE A 203 5.11 7.16 -4.69
CA ILE A 203 5.24 6.51 -6.00
C ILE A 203 5.25 7.60 -7.06
N ILE A 204 6.26 7.60 -7.94
CA ILE A 204 6.34 8.55 -9.05
C ILE A 204 5.57 7.98 -10.24
N PHE A 205 4.80 8.83 -10.90
CA PHE A 205 4.13 8.60 -12.17
C PHE A 205 4.77 9.49 -13.24
N ASN A 206 5.54 8.88 -14.13
CA ASN A 206 6.25 9.54 -15.23
C ASN A 206 5.50 9.28 -16.54
N TYR A 207 4.72 10.26 -16.99
CA TYR A 207 3.94 10.18 -18.21
C TYR A 207 4.68 10.84 -19.39
N THR A 208 4.80 10.13 -20.50
CA THR A 208 5.17 10.70 -21.79
C THR A 208 3.95 10.66 -22.70
N ILE A 209 3.38 11.83 -22.97
CA ILE A 209 2.17 12.02 -23.78
C ILE A 209 2.60 12.46 -25.18
N ARG A 210 2.30 11.64 -26.19
CA ARG A 210 2.62 11.89 -27.59
C ARG A 210 1.34 12.15 -28.38
N ASN A 211 1.31 13.22 -29.17
CA ASN A 211 0.28 13.42 -30.16
C ASN A 211 0.54 12.51 -31.37
N VAL A 212 -0.22 11.43 -31.49
CA VAL A 212 -0.15 10.46 -32.61
C VAL A 212 -1.25 10.71 -33.65
N GLY A 213 -2.10 11.70 -33.42
CA GLY A 213 -3.10 12.18 -34.36
C GLY A 213 -2.51 13.03 -35.47
N ASN A 214 -3.38 13.52 -36.35
CA ASN A 214 -3.03 14.43 -37.45
C ASN A 214 -3.46 15.87 -37.22
N LYS A 215 -3.96 16.17 -36.01
CA LYS A 215 -4.41 17.49 -35.58
C LYS A 215 -3.49 18.06 -34.51
N TYR A 216 -3.50 19.38 -34.36
CA TYR A 216 -2.80 20.08 -33.31
C TYR A 216 -3.65 20.07 -32.04
N LEU A 217 -3.01 19.88 -30.91
CA LEU A 217 -3.63 20.05 -29.59
C LEU A 217 -3.20 21.38 -29.02
N ASP A 218 -4.15 22.20 -28.59
CA ASP A 218 -3.93 23.57 -28.11
C ASP A 218 -4.45 23.74 -26.69
N SER A 219 -3.78 24.60 -25.91
CA SER A 219 -4.19 24.96 -24.54
C SER A 219 -4.39 23.73 -23.65
N ILE A 220 -3.36 22.88 -23.59
CA ILE A 220 -3.44 21.56 -23.00
C ILE A 220 -3.34 21.66 -21.47
N TYR A 221 -4.21 20.95 -20.77
CA TYR A 221 -4.12 20.69 -19.34
C TYR A 221 -3.99 19.17 -19.09
N ILE A 222 -3.16 18.81 -18.12
CA ILE A 222 -2.93 17.40 -17.75
C ILE A 222 -2.98 17.30 -16.25
N GLY A 223 -3.64 16.27 -15.71
CA GLY A 223 -3.76 16.13 -14.27
C GLY A 223 -4.11 14.73 -13.82
N LEU A 224 -4.08 14.56 -12.51
CA LEU A 224 -4.54 13.35 -11.82
C LEU A 224 -5.81 13.66 -11.03
N TRP A 225 -6.82 12.88 -11.30
CA TRP A 225 -8.07 12.85 -10.54
C TRP A 225 -8.09 11.64 -9.61
N THR A 226 -8.64 11.81 -8.40
CA THR A 226 -8.72 10.71 -7.42
C THR A 226 -10.00 10.83 -6.60
N ASP A 227 -10.74 9.73 -6.51
CA ASP A 227 -11.75 9.49 -5.48
C ASP A 227 -11.03 8.93 -4.25
N ALA A 228 -10.54 9.87 -3.42
CA ALA A 228 -9.83 9.53 -2.20
C ALA A 228 -10.82 9.07 -1.12
N VAL A 229 -10.38 8.24 -0.20
CA VAL A 229 -11.21 7.69 0.87
C VAL A 229 -10.42 7.54 2.15
N VAL A 230 -11.13 7.58 3.26
CA VAL A 230 -10.60 7.24 4.58
C VAL A 230 -11.26 5.94 5.02
N ARG A 231 -10.57 4.81 4.82
CA ARG A 231 -11.14 3.50 5.06
C ARG A 231 -10.19 2.55 5.78
N ASN A 232 -10.58 2.12 6.97
CA ASN A 232 -9.92 1.01 7.66
C ASN A 232 -10.73 -0.28 7.46
N THR A 233 -10.21 -1.20 6.64
CA THR A 233 -10.92 -2.44 6.29
C THR A 233 -11.00 -3.43 7.45
N ASN A 234 -10.23 -3.23 8.53
CA ASN A 234 -10.31 -4.06 9.73
C ASN A 234 -11.58 -3.80 10.53
N ILE A 235 -12.16 -2.61 10.41
CA ILE A 235 -13.35 -2.18 11.17
C ILE A 235 -14.56 -1.85 10.29
N THR A 236 -14.38 -1.70 8.98
CA THR A 236 -15.46 -1.44 8.02
C THR A 236 -15.79 -2.68 7.22
N SER A 237 -17.08 -3.00 7.06
CA SER A 237 -17.48 -4.09 6.18
C SER A 237 -17.23 -3.73 4.71
N PRO A 238 -16.69 -4.64 3.89
CA PRO A 238 -16.49 -4.41 2.46
C PRO A 238 -17.79 -4.14 1.69
N ARG A 239 -18.91 -4.58 2.25
CA ARG A 239 -20.27 -4.43 1.67
C ARG A 239 -21.09 -3.30 2.27
N SER A 240 -20.65 -2.69 3.35
CA SER A 240 -21.32 -1.51 3.91
C SER A 240 -21.00 -0.31 3.03
N GLY A 241 -21.80 -0.08 2.01
CA GLY A 241 -21.62 1.06 1.14
C GLY A 241 -21.76 2.36 1.90
N GLY A 242 -20.86 3.28 1.68
CA GLY A 242 -21.12 4.68 1.74
C GLY A 242 -20.63 5.47 2.95
N THR A 243 -20.56 4.94 4.15
CA THR A 243 -20.20 5.81 5.29
C THR A 243 -18.74 6.24 5.29
N PHE A 244 -17.81 5.35 4.96
CA PHE A 244 -16.38 5.68 4.93
C PHE A 244 -15.99 6.70 3.85
N PHE A 245 -16.75 6.86 2.78
CA PHE A 245 -16.54 7.92 1.79
C PHE A 245 -16.80 9.33 2.35
N SER A 246 -17.53 9.46 3.45
CA SER A 246 -17.93 10.75 4.01
C SER A 246 -17.00 11.26 5.11
N TYR A 247 -15.84 10.67 5.32
CA TYR A 247 -14.88 11.06 6.35
C TYR A 247 -13.77 11.99 5.84
N GLY A 248 -13.58 12.08 4.53
CA GLY A 248 -12.50 12.84 3.92
C GLY A 248 -12.62 14.35 4.11
N GLY A 249 -11.50 14.98 4.41
CA GLY A 249 -11.30 16.42 4.36
C GLY A 249 -10.17 16.75 3.40
N ASP A 250 -10.35 17.75 2.53
CA ASP A 250 -9.42 18.07 1.46
C ASP A 250 -8.58 19.31 1.76
N GLY A 251 -7.40 19.35 1.17
CA GLY A 251 -6.55 20.50 1.21
C GLY A 251 -5.61 20.60 0.01
N TYR A 252 -5.00 21.78 -0.11
CA TYR A 252 -3.97 22.05 -1.11
C TYR A 252 -2.84 22.86 -0.52
N SER A 253 -1.62 22.47 -0.83
CA SER A 253 -0.40 23.23 -0.53
C SER A 253 0.16 23.82 -1.80
N ASP A 254 0.02 25.14 -1.97
CA ASP A 254 0.53 25.80 -3.15
C ASP A 254 2.07 25.80 -3.23
N SER A 255 2.74 25.91 -2.10
CA SER A 255 4.20 25.86 -2.03
C SER A 255 4.79 24.53 -2.46
N MET A 256 4.11 23.43 -2.10
CA MET A 256 4.54 22.07 -2.42
C MET A 256 3.84 21.49 -3.65
N LYS A 257 2.82 22.20 -4.19
CA LYS A 257 1.96 21.70 -5.28
C LYS A 257 1.36 20.31 -4.96
N ILE A 258 0.85 20.15 -3.71
CA ILE A 258 0.23 18.92 -3.22
C ILE A 258 -1.27 19.17 -2.99
N ALA A 259 -2.12 18.41 -3.66
CA ALA A 259 -3.51 18.20 -3.31
C ALA A 259 -3.59 16.97 -2.39
N TYR A 260 -4.33 17.05 -1.28
CA TYR A 260 -4.35 15.95 -0.29
C TYR A 260 -5.72 15.76 0.36
N GLU A 261 -5.94 14.54 0.87
CA GLU A 261 -7.07 14.19 1.72
C GLU A 261 -6.59 13.56 3.04
N PHE A 262 -7.40 13.72 4.10
CA PHE A 262 -7.15 13.20 5.44
C PHE A 262 -8.47 12.83 6.13
N ASP A 263 -8.42 12.09 7.25
CA ASP A 263 -9.58 11.77 8.07
C ASP A 263 -10.07 13.01 8.83
N ALA A 264 -11.04 13.70 8.26
CA ALA A 264 -11.70 14.84 8.89
C ALA A 264 -12.84 14.43 9.84
N GLY A 265 -13.33 13.19 9.74
CA GLY A 265 -14.30 12.62 10.67
C GLY A 265 -13.70 12.41 12.06
N GLY A 266 -12.42 12.05 12.10
CA GLY A 266 -11.65 11.89 13.34
C GLY A 266 -12.08 10.71 14.19
N ASP A 267 -12.74 9.72 13.61
CA ASP A 267 -13.16 8.51 14.34
C ASP A 267 -11.95 7.67 14.71
N VAL A 268 -11.89 7.30 15.98
CA VAL A 268 -10.78 6.52 16.52
C VAL A 268 -10.62 5.20 15.76
N GLY A 269 -9.42 4.95 15.25
CA GLY A 269 -9.08 3.71 14.55
C GLY A 269 -9.40 3.69 13.06
N PHE A 270 -9.90 4.80 12.45
CA PHE A 270 -10.07 4.87 11.00
C PHE A 270 -8.72 5.02 10.31
N THR A 271 -8.10 6.18 10.37
CA THR A 271 -6.71 6.39 9.95
C THR A 271 -6.15 7.69 10.53
N ASP A 272 -4.83 7.75 10.67
CA ASP A 272 -4.08 8.94 11.07
C ASP A 272 -3.10 9.37 9.97
N SER A 273 -3.42 9.09 8.71
CA SER A 273 -2.56 9.34 7.56
C SER A 273 -3.19 10.26 6.53
N TYR A 274 -2.33 10.82 5.68
CA TYR A 274 -2.65 11.59 4.49
C TYR A 274 -2.49 10.75 3.23
N ILE A 275 -3.30 11.06 2.21
CA ILE A 275 -3.03 10.74 0.81
C ILE A 275 -2.88 12.04 0.05
N GLY A 276 -1.84 12.18 -0.77
CA GLY A 276 -1.57 13.37 -1.56
C GLY A 276 -1.18 13.06 -2.99
N LEU A 277 -1.53 13.98 -3.88
CA LEU A 277 -1.08 14.03 -5.27
C LEU A 277 -0.23 15.27 -5.46
N GLN A 278 1.00 15.11 -5.93
CA GLN A 278 1.94 16.20 -6.14
C GLN A 278 2.33 16.34 -7.60
N PHE A 279 2.34 17.56 -8.12
CA PHE A 279 3.01 17.87 -9.39
C PHE A 279 4.49 18.07 -9.14
N LEU A 280 5.34 17.33 -9.87
CA LEU A 280 6.80 17.41 -9.73
C LEU A 280 7.44 18.27 -10.83
N GLY A 281 6.94 18.17 -12.06
CA GLY A 281 7.45 18.95 -13.19
C GLY A 281 7.04 18.42 -14.55
N SER A 282 7.49 19.11 -15.58
CA SER A 282 7.22 18.77 -16.99
C SER A 282 8.37 19.22 -17.89
N SER A 283 8.47 18.61 -19.09
CA SER A 283 9.50 18.94 -20.08
C SER A 283 9.29 20.32 -20.74
N ILE A 284 8.08 20.85 -20.65
CA ILE A 284 7.72 22.20 -21.10
C ILE A 284 7.17 22.92 -19.86
N PRO A 285 7.61 24.15 -19.56
CA PRO A 285 7.04 24.90 -18.44
C PRO A 285 5.53 25.05 -18.54
N ALA A 286 4.82 24.84 -17.46
CA ALA A 286 3.38 25.09 -17.38
C ALA A 286 3.10 26.52 -16.93
N ASP A 287 1.99 27.09 -17.39
CA ASP A 287 1.54 28.42 -16.94
C ASP A 287 1.09 28.37 -15.46
N SER A 288 0.50 27.25 -15.04
CA SER A 288 -0.04 27.09 -13.69
C SER A 288 -0.12 25.62 -13.26
N VAL A 289 -0.16 25.43 -11.94
CA VAL A 289 -0.63 24.20 -11.31
C VAL A 289 -1.91 24.53 -10.56
N ASN A 290 -2.97 23.80 -10.85
CA ASN A 290 -4.29 24.09 -10.33
C ASN A 290 -4.77 22.92 -9.45
N PHE A 291 -5.52 23.26 -8.41
CA PHE A 291 -6.25 22.34 -7.57
C PHE A 291 -7.75 22.50 -7.80
N ASN A 292 -8.48 21.41 -7.73
CA ASN A 292 -9.93 21.40 -7.67
C ASN A 292 -10.43 20.22 -6.83
N CYS A 293 -11.66 20.34 -6.34
CA CYS A 293 -12.38 19.24 -5.70
C CYS A 293 -13.88 19.40 -5.93
N TRP A 294 -14.63 18.33 -5.78
CA TRP A 294 -16.08 18.35 -5.86
C TRP A 294 -16.67 17.19 -5.08
N GLN A 295 -17.95 17.30 -4.74
CA GLN A 295 -18.66 16.23 -4.05
C GLN A 295 -19.14 15.16 -5.04
N PHE A 296 -19.10 13.91 -4.63
CA PHE A 296 -19.56 12.75 -5.39
C PHE A 296 -21.01 12.90 -5.89
N ARG A 297 -21.86 13.58 -5.12
CA ARG A 297 -23.22 13.94 -5.52
C ARG A 297 -23.41 15.43 -5.40
N ASN A 298 -24.18 15.99 -6.32
CA ASN A 298 -24.49 17.42 -6.28
C ASN A 298 -25.09 17.80 -4.92
N THR A 299 -24.60 18.88 -4.38
CA THR A 299 -24.92 19.52 -3.12
C THR A 299 -25.70 20.81 -3.36
N SER A 300 -26.00 21.56 -2.32
CA SER A 300 -26.49 22.94 -2.46
C SER A 300 -25.40 23.93 -2.90
N ASP A 301 -24.14 23.58 -2.79
CA ASP A 301 -23.01 24.41 -3.20
C ASP A 301 -22.63 24.09 -4.64
N VAL A 302 -23.01 24.99 -5.57
CA VAL A 302 -22.72 24.86 -7.02
C VAL A 302 -21.22 24.80 -7.34
N ASN A 303 -20.36 25.31 -6.46
CA ASN A 303 -18.92 25.27 -6.64
C ASN A 303 -18.35 23.85 -6.52
N LEU A 304 -19.06 23.00 -5.79
CA LEU A 304 -18.69 21.61 -5.54
C LEU A 304 -19.48 20.60 -6.41
N PHE A 305 -20.08 21.07 -7.50
CA PHE A 305 -20.74 20.15 -8.44
C PHE A 305 -19.73 19.33 -9.23
N ALA A 306 -20.05 18.03 -9.36
CA ALA A 306 -19.30 17.12 -10.21
C ALA A 306 -19.41 17.56 -11.69
N PRO A 307 -18.30 17.58 -12.45
CA PRO A 307 -18.35 17.94 -13.88
C PRO A 307 -18.95 16.80 -14.69
N MET A 308 -19.93 17.12 -15.54
CA MET A 308 -20.70 16.13 -16.31
C MET A 308 -20.31 16.15 -17.80
N THR A 309 -19.67 17.20 -18.28
CA THR A 309 -19.30 17.38 -19.69
C THR A 309 -17.82 17.71 -19.81
N ASP A 310 -17.24 17.51 -20.98
CA ASP A 310 -15.85 17.87 -21.28
C ASP A 310 -15.55 19.34 -21.02
N VAL A 311 -16.49 20.21 -21.33
CA VAL A 311 -16.37 21.64 -21.03
C VAL A 311 -16.26 21.91 -19.54
N GLU A 312 -17.10 21.25 -18.73
CA GLU A 312 -17.06 21.38 -17.26
C GLU A 312 -15.79 20.76 -16.68
N ARG A 313 -15.38 19.58 -17.18
CA ARG A 313 -14.12 18.91 -16.77
C ARG A 313 -12.93 19.79 -17.09
N TYR A 314 -12.88 20.35 -18.29
CA TYR A 314 -11.81 21.26 -18.70
C TYR A 314 -11.74 22.52 -17.83
N ARG A 315 -12.90 23.11 -17.45
CA ARG A 315 -12.94 24.22 -16.50
C ARG A 315 -12.43 23.83 -15.11
N LYS A 316 -12.77 22.61 -14.63
CA LYS A 316 -12.20 22.09 -13.39
C LYS A 316 -10.68 21.96 -13.48
N MET A 317 -10.15 21.50 -14.61
CA MET A 317 -8.70 21.41 -14.86
C MET A 317 -8.03 22.78 -14.87
N GLN A 318 -8.73 23.83 -15.28
CA GLN A 318 -8.26 25.23 -15.21
C GLN A 318 -8.31 25.82 -13.78
N GLY A 319 -8.76 25.08 -12.78
CA GLY A 319 -8.90 25.54 -11.40
C GLY A 319 -10.18 26.31 -11.11
N TYR A 320 -11.20 26.25 -11.98
CA TYR A 320 -12.49 26.86 -11.71
C TYR A 320 -13.35 25.91 -10.89
N PHE A 321 -13.83 26.38 -9.74
CA PHE A 321 -14.76 25.62 -8.91
C PHE A 321 -16.17 25.71 -9.45
N GLY A 322 -16.71 26.90 -9.60
CA GLY A 322 -18.00 27.14 -10.19
C GLY A 322 -18.09 28.53 -10.84
N GLY A 323 -18.88 28.67 -11.92
CA GLY A 323 -18.95 29.91 -12.66
C GLY A 323 -17.57 30.38 -13.14
N ASP A 324 -17.18 31.59 -12.80
CA ASP A 324 -15.87 32.16 -13.12
C ASP A 324 -14.90 32.18 -11.93
N ASN A 325 -15.22 31.47 -10.89
CA ASN A 325 -14.46 31.48 -9.63
C ASN A 325 -13.36 30.44 -9.61
N ARG A 326 -12.10 30.88 -9.62
CA ARG A 326 -10.92 30.01 -9.42
C ARG A 326 -10.63 29.79 -7.94
N TYR A 327 -10.12 28.59 -7.60
CA TYR A 327 -9.51 28.37 -6.31
C TYR A 327 -8.28 29.30 -6.13
N PRO A 328 -8.05 29.90 -4.94
CA PRO A 328 -8.77 29.72 -3.67
C PRO A 328 -9.85 30.76 -3.37
N TYR A 329 -10.27 31.55 -4.33
CA TYR A 329 -10.98 32.83 -4.08
C TYR A 329 -12.37 32.65 -3.41
N ASN A 330 -13.07 31.56 -3.67
CA ASN A 330 -14.48 31.43 -3.24
C ASN A 330 -14.77 30.24 -2.33
N ILE A 331 -13.80 29.35 -2.08
CA ILE A 331 -13.98 28.25 -1.15
C ILE A 331 -13.08 28.48 0.04
N SER A 332 -13.67 28.67 1.22
CA SER A 332 -12.91 28.73 2.45
C SER A 332 -12.14 27.40 2.66
N PRO A 333 -10.82 27.44 2.88
CA PRO A 333 -10.08 26.24 3.25
C PRO A 333 -10.72 25.46 4.41
N ALA A 334 -11.37 26.16 5.35
CA ALA A 334 -12.08 25.53 6.45
C ALA A 334 -13.29 24.70 6.01
N SER A 335 -13.98 25.08 4.93
CA SER A 335 -15.12 24.32 4.41
C SER A 335 -14.69 23.02 3.71
N LEU A 336 -13.50 22.99 3.14
CA LEU A 336 -12.93 21.80 2.51
C LEU A 336 -12.41 20.81 3.57
N LYS A 337 -11.99 21.30 4.72
CA LYS A 337 -11.44 20.47 5.81
C LYS A 337 -12.50 19.72 6.62
N GLY A 338 -13.78 20.02 6.47
CA GLY A 338 -14.85 19.26 7.10
C GLY A 338 -15.10 17.92 6.40
N PRO A 339 -15.57 16.90 7.14
CA PRO A 339 -15.80 15.57 6.59
C PRO A 339 -16.86 15.58 5.48
N SER A 340 -16.55 15.01 4.33
CA SER A 340 -17.45 14.88 3.19
C SER A 340 -16.93 13.82 2.21
N ASN A 341 -17.79 13.39 1.29
CA ASN A 341 -17.40 12.55 0.16
C ASN A 341 -17.02 13.46 -1.01
N ARG A 342 -15.73 13.57 -1.29
CA ARG A 342 -15.20 14.44 -2.36
C ARG A 342 -14.15 13.70 -3.17
N SER A 343 -14.02 14.17 -4.42
CA SER A 343 -12.89 13.84 -5.30
C SER A 343 -11.93 15.01 -5.37
N ILE A 344 -10.65 14.74 -5.49
CA ILE A 344 -9.59 15.75 -5.68
C ILE A 344 -9.02 15.67 -7.08
N LEU A 345 -8.60 16.81 -7.60
CA LEU A 345 -7.95 16.95 -8.90
C LEU A 345 -6.77 17.92 -8.78
N ILE A 346 -5.59 17.47 -9.21
CA ILE A 346 -4.44 18.34 -9.42
C ILE A 346 -4.11 18.38 -10.92
N THR A 347 -3.90 19.54 -11.49
CA THR A 347 -3.60 19.70 -12.92
C THR A 347 -2.45 20.67 -13.15
N SER A 348 -1.75 20.46 -14.25
CA SER A 348 -0.73 21.38 -14.76
C SER A 348 -1.11 21.83 -16.17
N GLY A 349 -0.89 23.08 -16.49
CA GLY A 349 -1.21 23.73 -17.78
C GLY A 349 -1.38 25.26 -17.60
N SER A 350 -1.68 25.99 -18.67
CA SER A 350 -1.84 25.51 -20.03
C SER A 350 -0.47 25.25 -20.67
N TYR A 351 -0.39 24.19 -21.46
CA TYR A 351 0.70 24.04 -22.44
C TYR A 351 0.18 24.59 -23.79
N SER A 352 0.98 25.40 -24.47
CA SER A 352 0.47 26.17 -25.61
C SER A 352 -0.01 25.29 -26.75
N GLN A 353 0.82 24.41 -27.25
CA GLN A 353 0.50 23.56 -28.40
C GLN A 353 1.35 22.28 -28.42
N LEU A 354 0.75 21.16 -28.83
CA LEU A 354 1.42 19.88 -29.12
C LEU A 354 1.09 19.50 -30.58
N LYS A 355 2.10 19.57 -31.48
CA LYS A 355 1.94 19.24 -32.89
C LYS A 355 1.83 17.76 -33.11
N PRO A 356 1.29 17.30 -34.26
CA PRO A 356 1.40 15.90 -34.66
C PRO A 356 2.86 15.39 -34.59
N GLY A 357 3.08 14.32 -33.85
CA GLY A 357 4.39 13.70 -33.60
C GLY A 357 5.16 14.23 -32.41
N ASP A 358 4.83 15.40 -31.87
CA ASP A 358 5.46 15.96 -30.68
C ASP A 358 5.05 15.19 -29.40
N SER A 359 5.87 15.29 -28.38
CA SER A 359 5.61 14.71 -27.07
C SER A 359 5.85 15.69 -25.92
N LEU A 360 5.11 15.53 -24.85
CA LEU A 360 5.24 16.23 -23.59
C LEU A 360 5.47 15.19 -22.47
N ASN A 361 6.53 15.36 -21.71
CA ASN A 361 6.74 14.61 -20.49
C ASN A 361 6.20 15.38 -19.30
N ILE A 362 5.47 14.71 -18.41
CA ILE A 362 4.91 15.27 -17.18
C ILE A 362 4.98 14.26 -16.06
N VAL A 363 5.33 14.72 -14.87
CA VAL A 363 5.59 13.85 -13.72
C VAL A 363 4.78 14.30 -12.52
N PHE A 364 4.11 13.33 -11.92
CA PHE A 364 3.40 13.46 -10.65
C PHE A 364 3.94 12.46 -9.64
N ALA A 365 3.66 12.69 -8.35
CA ALA A 365 3.83 11.70 -7.30
C ALA A 365 2.51 11.49 -6.57
N LEU A 366 2.23 10.23 -6.23
CA LEU A 366 1.28 9.85 -5.21
C LEU A 366 2.07 9.68 -3.91
N ILE A 367 1.63 10.33 -2.85
CA ILE A 367 2.33 10.41 -1.57
C ILE A 367 1.37 9.97 -0.47
N THR A 368 1.83 9.11 0.41
CA THR A 368 1.14 8.79 1.66
C THR A 368 2.02 9.19 2.82
N ALA A 369 1.43 9.60 3.91
CA ALA A 369 2.21 9.95 5.09
C ALA A 369 1.36 9.85 6.36
N LYS A 370 1.93 9.27 7.42
CA LYS A 370 1.35 9.36 8.74
C LYS A 370 1.36 10.81 9.22
N LYS A 371 0.31 11.24 9.90
CA LYS A 371 0.27 12.55 10.56
C LYS A 371 1.37 12.65 11.60
N PHE A 372 2.04 13.80 11.64
CA PHE A 372 3.05 14.08 12.65
C PHE A 372 2.38 14.51 13.97
N GLY A 373 2.98 14.14 15.10
CA GLY A 373 2.48 14.49 16.42
C GLY A 373 1.34 13.59 16.91
N THR A 374 0.67 14.01 17.99
CA THR A 374 -0.34 13.23 18.73
C THR A 374 -1.74 13.83 18.67
N GLU A 375 -1.95 14.86 17.87
CA GLU A 375 -3.24 15.50 17.71
C GLU A 375 -4.25 14.54 17.03
N PRO A 376 -5.55 14.69 17.28
CA PRO A 376 -6.59 13.88 16.65
C PRO A 376 -6.51 13.88 15.12
N ALA A 377 -6.91 12.79 14.49
CA ALA A 377 -6.89 12.61 13.02
C ALA A 377 -7.65 13.73 12.28
N SER A 378 -8.72 14.28 12.86
CA SER A 378 -9.52 15.37 12.29
C SER A 378 -8.84 16.74 12.26
N ILE A 379 -7.74 16.91 12.98
CA ILE A 379 -6.99 18.16 12.95
C ILE A 379 -6.04 18.16 11.74
N ASP A 380 -6.01 19.25 10.99
CA ASP A 380 -5.10 19.45 9.83
C ASP A 380 -4.41 20.80 9.92
N ASN A 381 -3.21 20.81 10.45
CA ASN A 381 -2.34 21.99 10.53
C ASN A 381 -0.95 21.70 9.89
N ASN A 382 -0.07 22.70 9.86
CA ASN A 382 1.24 22.54 9.22
C ASN A 382 2.17 21.56 9.95
N GLU A 383 2.04 21.45 11.25
CA GLU A 383 2.83 20.50 12.05
C GLU A 383 2.49 19.06 11.67
N GLN A 384 1.19 18.74 11.59
CA GLN A 384 0.73 17.39 11.25
C GLN A 384 1.09 16.97 9.83
N LYS A 385 1.23 17.93 8.90
CA LYS A 385 1.67 17.70 7.53
C LYS A 385 3.18 17.56 7.37
N TYR A 386 3.97 17.58 8.44
CA TYR A 386 5.42 17.49 8.37
C TYR A 386 5.89 16.29 7.53
N ASN A 387 5.39 15.09 7.83
CA ASN A 387 5.76 13.89 7.09
C ASN A 387 5.29 13.92 5.62
N LEU A 388 4.10 14.47 5.35
CA LEU A 388 3.59 14.65 3.98
C LEU A 388 4.52 15.55 3.17
N TYR A 389 4.94 16.67 3.75
CA TYR A 389 5.84 17.62 3.09
C TYR A 389 7.27 17.07 2.96
N THR A 390 7.75 16.32 3.94
CA THR A 390 9.04 15.64 3.87
C THR A 390 9.06 14.61 2.73
N SER A 391 8.04 13.76 2.63
CA SER A 391 7.92 12.80 1.53
C SER A 391 7.78 13.50 0.17
N GLY A 392 7.03 14.61 0.11
CA GLY A 392 6.91 15.44 -1.10
C GLY A 392 8.23 16.08 -1.53
N GLU A 393 9.03 16.53 -0.57
CA GLU A 393 10.37 17.08 -0.85
C GLU A 393 11.32 16.00 -1.39
N TRP A 394 11.25 14.77 -0.87
CA TRP A 394 12.02 13.65 -1.41
C TRP A 394 11.55 13.24 -2.82
N ALA A 395 10.25 13.27 -3.10
CA ALA A 395 9.74 13.06 -4.45
C ALA A 395 10.25 14.12 -5.43
N LEU A 396 10.32 15.39 -5.01
CA LEU A 396 10.94 16.48 -5.81
C LEU A 396 12.44 16.23 -6.02
N ARG A 397 13.18 15.86 -4.99
CA ARG A 397 14.62 15.52 -5.11
C ARG A 397 14.83 14.38 -6.10
N ALA A 398 14.01 13.33 -6.03
CA ALA A 398 14.05 12.25 -7.00
C ALA A 398 13.81 12.75 -8.43
N TYR A 399 12.78 13.58 -8.63
CA TYR A 399 12.49 14.13 -9.96
C TYR A 399 13.61 14.99 -10.50
N PHE A 400 14.18 15.89 -9.70
CA PHE A 400 15.27 16.77 -10.16
C PHE A 400 16.60 16.03 -10.32
N GLY A 401 16.85 14.97 -9.51
CA GLY A 401 18.06 14.15 -9.61
C GLY A 401 19.34 14.98 -9.44
N GLU A 402 20.13 15.09 -10.51
CA GLU A 402 21.37 15.85 -10.54
C GLU A 402 21.19 17.37 -10.52
N ASP A 403 20.04 17.88 -11.00
CA ASP A 403 19.70 19.32 -10.98
C ASP A 403 19.35 19.76 -9.55
N ARG A 404 20.38 20.00 -8.74
CA ARG A 404 20.24 20.27 -7.29
C ARG A 404 19.62 21.64 -7.01
N ASN A 405 19.83 22.62 -7.89
CA ASN A 405 19.28 23.95 -7.75
C ASN A 405 17.92 24.12 -8.42
N ARG A 406 17.43 23.08 -9.12
CA ARG A 406 16.10 22.98 -9.76
C ARG A 406 15.86 24.02 -10.85
N ASN A 407 16.92 24.41 -11.57
CA ASN A 407 16.83 25.38 -12.65
C ASN A 407 16.64 24.76 -14.04
N ASN A 408 16.59 23.41 -14.14
CA ASN A 408 16.53 22.61 -15.36
C ASN A 408 17.72 22.85 -16.33
N THR A 409 18.87 23.22 -15.76
CA THR A 409 20.12 23.38 -16.49
C THR A 409 21.19 22.53 -15.77
N LEU A 410 22.03 21.83 -16.53
CA LEU A 410 23.14 21.07 -15.95
C LEU A 410 24.29 22.04 -15.64
N ASP A 411 24.43 22.41 -14.38
CA ASP A 411 25.47 23.32 -13.92
C ASP A 411 26.79 22.58 -13.60
N PRO A 412 27.94 23.29 -13.57
CA PRO A 412 29.22 22.66 -13.22
C PRO A 412 29.18 21.97 -11.84
N GLY A 413 29.47 20.66 -11.83
CA GLY A 413 29.45 19.83 -10.63
C GLY A 413 28.13 19.12 -10.33
N GLU A 414 27.14 19.25 -11.21
CA GLU A 414 25.87 18.52 -11.16
C GLU A 414 25.90 17.22 -11.99
N ASP A 415 26.71 17.12 -13.03
CA ASP A 415 26.88 15.92 -13.87
C ASP A 415 27.69 14.85 -13.12
N LEU A 416 27.01 14.02 -12.33
CA LEU A 416 27.63 13.02 -11.45
C LEU A 416 28.07 11.78 -12.23
N ASP A 417 27.33 11.39 -13.25
CA ASP A 417 27.60 10.24 -14.09
C ASP A 417 28.40 10.56 -15.36
N ASN A 418 28.73 11.83 -15.59
CA ASN A 418 29.51 12.36 -16.72
C ASN A 418 28.87 12.05 -18.10
N ASN A 419 27.54 12.04 -18.17
CA ASN A 419 26.82 11.77 -19.41
C ASN A 419 26.48 13.04 -20.22
N GLY A 420 26.65 14.25 -19.64
CA GLY A 420 26.38 15.53 -20.25
C GLY A 420 24.90 15.95 -20.29
N PHE A 421 24.05 15.25 -19.55
CA PHE A 421 22.60 15.51 -19.44
C PHE A 421 22.18 15.45 -17.96
N ILE A 422 21.07 16.11 -17.62
CA ILE A 422 20.48 15.96 -16.28
C ILE A 422 19.92 14.55 -16.15
N THR A 423 20.55 13.71 -15.34
CA THR A 423 20.02 12.40 -14.97
C THR A 423 19.06 12.56 -13.80
N ARG A 424 17.78 12.24 -14.07
CA ARG A 424 16.69 12.31 -13.09
C ARG A 424 16.58 11.01 -12.31
N TYR A 425 15.91 11.06 -11.17
CA TYR A 425 15.62 9.90 -10.31
C TYR A 425 16.86 9.26 -9.68
N ILE A 426 17.98 9.96 -9.62
CA ILE A 426 19.11 9.58 -8.79
C ILE A 426 18.81 10.01 -7.35
N LEU A 427 18.81 9.05 -6.45
CA LEU A 427 18.64 9.25 -5.01
C LEU A 427 19.91 8.81 -4.28
N PRO A 428 20.28 9.46 -3.18
CA PRO A 428 21.34 8.95 -2.31
C PRO A 428 20.94 7.57 -1.81
N LYS A 429 21.90 6.67 -1.79
CA LYS A 429 21.62 5.26 -1.46
C LYS A 429 22.08 4.99 -0.03
N PRO A 430 21.15 4.72 0.91
CA PRO A 430 21.54 4.19 2.21
C PRO A 430 22.28 2.87 2.02
N PRO A 431 23.04 2.38 3.00
CA PRO A 431 23.65 1.06 2.92
C PRO A 431 22.59 -0.02 2.60
N ASP A 432 23.01 -1.05 1.87
CA ASP A 432 22.11 -2.16 1.50
C ASP A 432 21.48 -2.80 2.73
N ASP A 433 20.22 -3.24 2.62
CA ASP A 433 19.54 -3.97 3.69
C ASP A 433 20.37 -5.21 4.10
N PRO A 434 20.72 -5.38 5.39
CA PRO A 434 21.36 -6.59 5.86
C PRO A 434 20.47 -7.82 5.63
N ILE A 435 21.03 -8.94 5.22
CA ILE A 435 20.29 -10.20 5.20
C ILE A 435 20.23 -10.73 6.63
N VAL A 436 19.02 -10.85 7.16
CA VAL A 436 18.76 -11.18 8.56
C VAL A 436 18.17 -12.58 8.70
N LYS A 437 18.70 -13.34 9.66
CA LYS A 437 18.11 -14.58 10.13
C LYS A 437 17.83 -14.50 11.62
N VAL A 438 16.61 -14.82 12.02
CA VAL A 438 16.15 -14.78 13.42
C VAL A 438 15.78 -16.18 13.85
N ILE A 439 16.35 -16.62 14.96
CA ILE A 439 16.12 -17.98 15.52
C ILE A 439 15.43 -17.83 16.86
N PRO A 440 14.15 -18.24 16.96
CA PRO A 440 13.45 -18.27 18.23
C PRO A 440 13.93 -19.46 19.09
N GLU A 441 14.07 -19.21 20.39
CA GLU A 441 14.46 -20.17 21.41
C GLU A 441 13.59 -20.00 22.66
N ASN A 442 13.81 -20.80 23.69
CA ASN A 442 13.07 -20.70 24.94
C ASN A 442 13.40 -19.39 25.67
N LYS A 443 12.44 -18.45 25.71
CA LYS A 443 12.56 -17.11 26.30
C LYS A 443 13.67 -16.25 25.71
N LYS A 444 14.16 -16.60 24.54
CA LYS A 444 15.27 -15.95 23.86
C LYS A 444 15.06 -15.96 22.35
N VAL A 445 15.68 -14.98 21.70
CA VAL A 445 15.80 -14.92 20.24
C VAL A 445 17.24 -14.59 19.90
N THR A 446 17.81 -15.31 18.94
CA THR A 446 19.12 -15.02 18.39
C THR A 446 19.00 -14.45 16.99
N ILE A 447 19.55 -13.26 16.77
CA ILE A 447 19.53 -12.52 15.50
C ILE A 447 20.91 -12.64 14.86
N TYR A 448 20.95 -13.03 13.59
CA TYR A 448 22.17 -13.07 12.77
C TYR A 448 22.00 -12.16 11.57
N TRP A 449 23.08 -11.48 11.14
CA TRP A 449 23.07 -10.71 9.90
C TRP A 449 24.41 -10.77 9.17
N ASN A 450 24.34 -10.51 7.86
CA ASN A 450 25.50 -10.46 6.99
C ASN A 450 26.15 -9.07 6.99
N LYS A 451 27.18 -8.88 6.17
CA LYS A 451 27.88 -7.59 6.05
C LYS A 451 27.77 -6.99 4.62
N SER A 452 26.66 -7.25 3.92
CA SER A 452 26.45 -6.67 2.57
C SER A 452 26.46 -5.14 2.59
N ALA A 453 25.88 -4.54 3.63
CA ALA A 453 25.81 -3.09 3.83
C ALA A 453 27.17 -2.38 3.79
N GLU A 454 28.22 -3.00 4.31
CA GLU A 454 29.56 -2.41 4.39
C GLU A 454 30.24 -2.19 3.03
N SER A 455 29.71 -2.79 1.98
CA SER A 455 30.23 -2.67 0.63
C SER A 455 29.42 -1.74 -0.28
N THR A 456 28.33 -1.18 0.22
CA THR A 456 27.48 -0.25 -0.53
C THR A 456 28.26 1.02 -0.90
N ILE A 457 28.04 1.47 -2.13
CA ILE A 457 28.58 2.75 -2.62
C ILE A 457 27.38 3.67 -2.83
N ASP A 458 27.40 4.84 -2.19
CA ASP A 458 26.40 5.88 -2.45
C ASP A 458 26.63 6.49 -3.85
N PRO A 459 25.60 6.52 -4.73
CA PRO A 459 25.73 7.03 -6.08
C PRO A 459 25.95 8.55 -6.15
N ILE A 460 25.56 9.30 -5.12
CA ILE A 460 25.75 10.74 -5.03
C ILE A 460 27.18 11.08 -4.58
N LEU A 461 27.71 10.32 -3.61
CA LEU A 461 29.04 10.55 -3.05
C LEU A 461 30.14 9.78 -3.81
N GLY A 462 29.80 8.69 -4.51
CA GLY A 462 30.75 7.80 -5.18
C GLY A 462 31.66 7.02 -4.22
N THR A 463 31.33 6.98 -2.94
CA THR A 463 32.16 6.38 -1.87
C THR A 463 31.35 5.41 -1.00
N LYS A 464 32.08 4.58 -0.25
CA LYS A 464 31.51 3.77 0.82
C LYS A 464 31.47 4.62 2.07
N ASP A 465 30.29 4.87 2.55
CA ASP A 465 30.01 5.75 3.69
C ASP A 465 29.31 5.05 4.84
N PHE A 466 29.19 3.71 4.78
CA PHE A 466 28.63 2.88 5.85
C PHE A 466 29.19 3.27 7.22
N GLU A 467 28.29 3.43 8.21
CA GLU A 467 28.64 3.77 9.58
C GLU A 467 28.30 2.67 10.57
N GLY A 468 27.11 2.05 10.47
CA GLY A 468 26.73 1.10 11.48
C GLY A 468 25.43 0.33 11.22
N TYR A 469 25.04 -0.43 12.24
CA TYR A 469 23.79 -1.21 12.28
C TYR A 469 22.95 -0.78 13.48
N ARG A 470 21.61 -0.73 13.27
CA ARG A 470 20.61 -0.59 14.33
C ARG A 470 19.72 -1.81 14.39
N LEU A 471 19.40 -2.21 15.60
CA LEU A 471 18.52 -3.34 15.86
C LEU A 471 17.21 -2.85 16.48
N TYR A 472 16.12 -3.31 15.92
CA TYR A 472 14.78 -2.90 16.32
C TYR A 472 13.94 -4.10 16.78
N ARG A 473 13.02 -3.80 17.69
CA ARG A 473 12.05 -4.79 18.20
C ARG A 473 10.70 -4.13 18.47
N THR A 474 9.61 -4.86 18.19
CA THR A 474 8.30 -4.46 18.70
C THR A 474 8.23 -4.69 20.21
N ASN A 475 7.51 -3.81 20.92
CA ASN A 475 7.19 -4.03 22.32
C ASN A 475 6.33 -5.28 22.48
N ALA A 476 6.58 -6.03 23.57
CA ALA A 476 5.93 -7.30 23.82
C ALA A 476 4.41 -7.18 23.96
N GLY A 477 3.67 -8.14 23.42
CA GLY A 477 2.35 -8.49 23.88
C GLY A 477 1.16 -8.08 23.05
N PHE A 478 1.34 -7.57 21.87
CA PHE A 478 0.21 -7.30 21.00
C PHE A 478 0.15 -8.29 19.85
N ASP A 479 -1.06 -8.68 19.48
CA ASP A 479 -1.28 -9.30 18.20
C ASP A 479 -0.91 -8.31 17.11
N LEU A 480 0.13 -8.64 16.35
CA LEU A 480 0.65 -7.79 15.30
C LEU A 480 -0.36 -7.52 14.17
N THR A 481 -1.43 -8.32 14.10
CA THR A 481 -2.55 -8.06 13.17
C THR A 481 -3.38 -6.83 13.55
N GLN A 482 -3.20 -6.30 14.75
CA GLN A 482 -3.89 -5.07 15.21
C GLN A 482 -2.99 -3.83 15.18
N ILE A 483 -1.71 -4.00 14.88
CA ILE A 483 -0.79 -2.87 14.73
C ILE A 483 -1.00 -2.28 13.34
N GLN A 484 -1.60 -1.11 13.28
CA GLN A 484 -1.82 -0.35 12.04
C GLN A 484 -0.53 0.24 11.48
N ASP A 485 0.47 0.43 12.33
CA ASP A 485 1.75 1.01 12.00
C ASP A 485 2.88 0.16 12.61
N ILE A 486 3.32 -0.83 11.84
CA ILE A 486 4.40 -1.74 12.27
C ILE A 486 5.72 -0.98 12.40
N GLU A 487 5.98 -0.04 11.50
CA GLU A 487 7.20 0.77 11.52
C GLU A 487 7.27 1.61 12.79
N GLY A 488 6.20 2.32 13.14
CA GLY A 488 6.13 3.10 14.38
C GLY A 488 6.08 2.26 15.66
N ALA A 489 5.77 0.96 15.56
CA ALA A 489 5.80 0.04 16.69
C ALA A 489 7.19 -0.58 16.94
N LEU A 490 8.12 -0.47 15.99
CA LEU A 490 9.48 -0.93 16.11
C LEU A 490 10.31 0.10 16.91
N VAL A 491 10.85 -0.33 18.03
CA VAL A 491 11.68 0.48 18.92
C VAL A 491 13.12 0.02 18.80
N GLU A 492 14.02 0.97 18.59
CA GLU A 492 15.46 0.72 18.61
C GLU A 492 15.87 0.15 19.99
N MET A 493 16.60 -0.94 19.97
CA MET A 493 17.10 -1.61 21.18
C MET A 493 18.62 -1.65 21.28
N ALA A 494 19.32 -1.48 20.18
CA ALA A 494 20.79 -1.44 20.15
C ALA A 494 21.30 -0.78 18.87
N GLU A 495 22.42 -0.07 18.97
CA GLU A 495 23.19 0.49 17.87
C GLU A 495 24.65 0.03 17.97
N PHE A 496 25.23 -0.34 16.85
CA PHE A 496 26.63 -0.73 16.68
C PHE A 496 27.21 0.05 15.51
N ASP A 497 28.17 0.91 15.76
CA ASP A 497 28.73 1.85 14.82
C ASP A 497 30.24 1.76 14.71
N SER A 498 30.83 2.34 13.68
CA SER A 498 32.27 2.42 13.47
C SER A 498 32.94 3.22 14.56
N SER A 499 34.01 2.68 15.13
CA SER A 499 34.75 3.38 16.16
C SER A 499 35.81 4.35 15.58
N GLY A 500 36.08 5.44 16.30
CA GLY A 500 37.13 6.38 15.96
C GLY A 500 36.70 7.61 15.17
N ASN A 501 35.39 7.89 15.14
CA ASN A 501 34.83 9.12 14.60
C ASN A 501 33.93 9.83 15.63
N ASN A 502 33.25 10.90 15.24
CA ASN A 502 32.37 11.68 16.13
C ASN A 502 30.87 11.39 15.90
N LEU A 503 30.54 10.31 15.21
CA LEU A 503 29.17 9.89 14.93
C LEU A 503 28.78 8.78 15.89
N GLY A 504 27.48 8.68 16.20
CA GLY A 504 26.91 7.62 17.02
C GLY A 504 27.56 7.49 18.42
N PHE A 505 27.65 6.25 18.86
CA PHE A 505 28.16 5.91 20.20
C PHE A 505 29.60 5.38 20.21
N ASN A 506 30.27 5.25 19.04
CA ASN A 506 31.59 4.66 18.89
C ASN A 506 31.73 3.27 19.51
N THR A 507 30.70 2.43 19.37
CA THR A 507 30.63 1.12 20.01
C THR A 507 31.58 0.10 19.41
N GLY A 508 31.92 0.24 18.13
CA GLY A 508 32.60 -0.80 17.36
C GLY A 508 31.69 -2.04 17.18
N PHE A 509 32.19 -3.02 16.46
CA PHE A 509 31.43 -4.26 16.15
C PHE A 509 31.89 -5.47 16.99
N SER A 510 32.88 -5.35 17.83
CA SER A 510 33.49 -6.47 18.55
C SER A 510 32.55 -7.24 19.47
N PHE A 511 31.47 -6.60 19.91
CA PHE A 511 30.44 -7.24 20.75
C PHE A 511 29.53 -8.19 19.97
N VAL A 512 29.31 -7.90 18.69
CA VAL A 512 28.38 -8.66 17.84
C VAL A 512 29.09 -9.47 16.76
N GLU A 513 30.34 -9.18 16.45
CA GLU A 513 31.09 -9.85 15.39
C GLU A 513 31.46 -11.28 15.81
N LEU A 514 31.18 -12.22 14.91
CA LEU A 514 31.53 -13.62 15.09
C LEU A 514 33.01 -13.88 14.73
N SER A 515 33.69 -14.70 15.50
CA SER A 515 35.09 -15.09 15.22
C SER A 515 35.25 -15.82 13.87
N SER A 516 34.19 -16.40 13.37
CA SER A 516 34.07 -16.97 12.02
C SER A 516 32.60 -16.89 11.55
N PRO A 517 32.35 -16.69 10.25
CA PRO A 517 30.99 -16.61 9.75
C PRO A 517 30.23 -17.94 9.95
N VAL A 518 28.96 -17.83 10.30
CA VAL A 518 28.04 -18.97 10.44
C VAL A 518 27.22 -19.11 9.16
N LYS A 519 27.00 -20.35 8.76
CA LYS A 519 26.14 -20.73 7.64
C LYS A 519 25.11 -21.74 8.12
N PHE A 520 23.87 -21.58 7.71
CA PHE A 520 22.78 -22.48 8.07
C PHE A 520 22.48 -23.45 6.92
N ASP A 521 21.98 -24.62 7.25
CA ASP A 521 21.60 -25.63 6.26
C ASP A 521 20.53 -25.08 5.31
N GLY A 522 20.73 -25.28 4.02
CA GLY A 522 19.85 -24.78 2.97
C GLY A 522 19.93 -23.27 2.70
N ASP A 523 20.79 -22.55 3.42
CA ASP A 523 21.02 -21.11 3.26
C ASP A 523 22.38 -20.86 2.61
N THR A 524 22.41 -19.99 1.59
CA THR A 524 23.65 -19.62 0.89
C THR A 524 24.40 -18.49 1.56
N THR A 525 23.75 -17.79 2.50
CA THR A 525 24.27 -16.59 3.17
C THR A 525 25.30 -16.95 4.25
N ASN A 526 26.40 -16.18 4.30
CA ASN A 526 27.31 -16.19 5.42
C ASN A 526 26.92 -15.06 6.38
N TYR A 527 26.71 -15.41 7.65
CA TYR A 527 26.35 -14.46 8.72
C TYR A 527 27.60 -14.15 9.52
N TYR A 528 27.90 -12.89 9.68
CA TYR A 528 29.11 -12.40 10.32
C TYR A 528 28.86 -11.81 11.70
N TYR A 529 27.62 -11.44 11.99
CA TYR A 529 27.20 -10.80 13.21
C TYR A 529 26.10 -11.57 13.90
N LYS A 530 26.08 -11.45 15.24
CA LYS A 530 25.10 -12.13 16.10
C LYS A 530 24.74 -11.23 17.29
N PHE A 531 23.44 -11.19 17.62
CA PHE A 531 22.94 -10.55 18.84
C PHE A 531 21.87 -11.43 19.48
N GLU A 532 21.93 -11.56 20.82
CA GLU A 532 20.98 -12.36 21.59
C GLU A 532 20.06 -11.47 22.40
N VAL A 533 18.76 -11.69 22.29
CA VAL A 533 17.72 -10.99 23.05
C VAL A 533 17.10 -12.00 24.02
N GLU A 534 17.33 -11.78 25.31
CA GLU A 534 16.88 -12.63 26.38
C GLU A 534 15.65 -12.08 27.09
N ASN A 535 15.09 -12.90 28.03
CA ASN A 535 13.94 -12.55 28.87
C ASN A 535 12.66 -12.26 28.09
N LEU A 536 12.50 -12.89 26.93
CA LEU A 536 11.30 -12.83 26.13
C LEU A 536 10.20 -13.75 26.68
N LEU A 537 8.96 -13.45 26.34
CA LEU A 537 7.82 -14.27 26.74
C LEU A 537 7.51 -15.32 25.66
N ASN A 538 7.47 -16.57 26.04
CA ASN A 538 7.06 -17.66 25.14
C ASN A 538 5.60 -17.47 24.70
N GLY A 539 5.30 -17.80 23.45
CA GLY A 539 3.98 -17.64 22.84
C GLY A 539 3.63 -16.22 22.44
N TRP A 540 4.48 -15.24 22.75
CA TRP A 540 4.28 -13.85 22.37
C TRP A 540 4.92 -13.57 21.02
N GLN A 541 4.25 -12.73 20.22
CA GLN A 541 4.73 -12.34 18.91
C GLN A 541 5.68 -11.14 19.02
N TYR A 542 6.83 -11.26 18.39
CA TYR A 542 7.80 -10.18 18.26
C TYR A 542 8.16 -10.00 16.78
N ILE A 543 8.40 -8.77 16.38
CA ILE A 543 9.10 -8.46 15.14
C ILE A 543 10.48 -7.94 15.50
N PHE A 544 11.50 -8.42 14.79
CA PHE A 544 12.85 -7.92 14.85
C PHE A 544 13.26 -7.43 13.47
N SER A 545 14.05 -6.36 13.43
CA SER A 545 14.66 -5.84 12.22
C SER A 545 16.09 -5.40 12.51
N VAL A 546 16.94 -5.50 11.50
CA VAL A 546 18.30 -4.95 11.53
C VAL A 546 18.45 -4.04 10.33
N THR A 547 18.74 -2.77 10.57
CA THR A 547 19.06 -1.79 9.53
C THR A 547 20.55 -1.51 9.48
N ALA A 548 20.98 -0.90 8.40
CA ALA A 548 22.29 -0.32 8.25
C ALA A 548 22.16 1.18 7.97
N PHE A 549 23.08 1.98 8.46
CA PHE A 549 23.06 3.43 8.25
C PHE A 549 24.45 3.95 7.85
N ASP A 550 24.47 5.10 7.18
CA ASP A 550 25.65 5.76 6.67
C ASP A 550 26.03 6.99 7.51
N LYS A 551 27.15 7.61 7.14
CA LYS A 551 27.67 8.84 7.79
C LYS A 551 26.91 10.09 7.39
N GLY A 552 26.13 10.03 6.29
CA GLY A 552 25.67 11.23 5.62
C GLY A 552 26.80 12.09 5.05
N ALA A 553 26.44 13.25 4.53
CA ALA A 553 27.38 14.26 4.00
C ALA A 553 26.87 15.67 4.31
N PRO A 554 27.11 16.19 5.52
CA PRO A 554 26.59 17.49 5.96
C PRO A 554 27.05 18.67 5.09
N GLU A 555 28.20 18.54 4.43
CA GLU A 555 28.76 19.56 3.52
C GLU A 555 27.87 19.78 2.29
N ILE A 556 27.09 18.78 1.86
CA ILE A 556 26.08 18.89 0.80
C ILE A 556 24.65 18.82 1.34
N LYS A 557 24.48 19.00 2.66
CA LYS A 557 23.19 18.93 3.38
C LYS A 557 22.48 17.57 3.23
N LEU A 558 23.26 16.50 3.15
CA LEU A 558 22.78 15.13 3.17
C LEU A 558 22.91 14.59 4.60
N GLU A 559 21.78 14.28 5.21
CA GLU A 559 21.73 13.63 6.52
C GLU A 559 22.12 12.16 6.41
N SER A 560 22.51 11.54 7.54
CA SER A 560 22.69 10.08 7.61
C SER A 560 21.42 9.37 7.16
N LEU A 561 21.56 8.45 6.23
CA LEU A 561 20.46 7.65 5.68
C LEU A 561 20.51 6.26 6.28
N GLU A 562 19.33 5.71 6.53
CA GLU A 562 19.15 4.37 7.09
C GLU A 562 18.38 3.50 6.12
N SER A 563 18.78 2.23 5.98
CA SER A 563 18.07 1.25 5.20
C SER A 563 16.66 0.98 5.76
N SER A 564 15.78 0.36 4.97
CA SER A 564 14.40 0.18 5.37
C SER A 564 14.24 -0.70 6.60
N ILE A 565 13.61 -0.17 7.65
CA ILE A 565 13.32 -0.91 8.89
C ILE A 565 12.36 -2.09 8.64
N LEU A 566 11.55 -2.05 7.60
CA LEU A 566 10.58 -3.10 7.27
C LEU A 566 11.11 -4.14 6.28
N ALA A 567 12.14 -3.82 5.49
CA ALA A 567 12.60 -4.66 4.39
C ALA A 567 13.05 -6.06 4.83
N ASN A 568 13.72 -6.17 5.98
CA ASN A 568 14.21 -7.43 6.52
C ASN A 568 13.56 -7.82 7.86
N SER A 569 12.44 -7.19 8.20
CA SER A 569 11.71 -7.48 9.44
C SER A 569 11.28 -8.94 9.50
N LYS A 570 11.49 -9.59 10.64
CA LYS A 570 11.18 -11.00 10.88
C LYS A 570 10.27 -11.16 12.09
N LYS A 571 9.12 -11.76 11.87
CA LYS A 571 8.20 -12.15 12.93
C LYS A 571 8.60 -13.47 13.52
N VAL A 572 8.70 -13.56 14.84
CA VAL A 572 9.01 -14.79 15.57
C VAL A 572 8.21 -14.90 16.85
N ILE A 573 8.05 -16.13 17.31
CA ILE A 573 7.35 -16.48 18.54
C ILE A 573 8.32 -17.37 19.35
N PRO A 574 8.97 -16.80 20.40
CA PRO A 574 9.78 -17.62 21.32
C PRO A 574 8.97 -18.73 21.95
N GLY A 575 9.59 -19.87 22.17
CA GLY A 575 8.91 -21.03 22.73
C GLY A 575 9.88 -22.14 23.12
N VAL A 576 9.37 -23.27 23.55
CA VAL A 576 10.20 -24.42 23.89
C VAL A 576 10.61 -25.20 22.64
N LEU A 577 11.81 -25.76 22.66
CA LEU A 577 12.29 -26.67 21.62
C LEU A 577 11.52 -27.99 21.60
N PRO A 578 11.53 -28.69 20.45
CA PRO A 578 10.92 -30.01 20.36
C PRO A 578 11.42 -30.97 21.46
N SER A 579 10.49 -31.70 22.07
CA SER A 579 10.83 -32.72 23.09
C SER A 579 11.68 -33.82 22.48
N GLN A 580 12.82 -34.10 23.11
CA GLN A 580 13.75 -35.17 22.71
C GLN A 580 13.45 -36.49 23.40
N SER A 581 12.50 -36.53 24.34
CA SER A 581 12.13 -37.73 25.10
C SER A 581 10.62 -37.87 25.23
N ASP A 582 10.13 -39.07 25.10
CA ASP A 582 8.72 -39.41 25.32
C ASP A 582 8.29 -39.27 26.80
N ASP A 583 9.24 -39.16 27.74
CA ASP A 583 8.97 -38.93 29.17
C ASP A 583 8.56 -37.47 29.46
N VAL A 584 8.86 -36.54 28.57
CA VAL A 584 8.48 -35.14 28.73
C VAL A 584 7.00 -35.00 28.43
N LYS A 585 6.23 -34.58 29.43
CA LYS A 585 4.77 -34.42 29.28
C LYS A 585 4.41 -33.14 28.52
N PRO A 586 3.66 -33.27 27.43
CA PRO A 586 3.07 -32.13 26.79
C PRO A 586 2.09 -31.37 27.69
N GLY A 587 2.05 -30.05 27.56
CA GLY A 587 1.12 -29.19 28.28
C GLY A 587 0.40 -28.22 27.34
N VAL A 588 -0.47 -27.43 27.95
CA VAL A 588 -1.20 -26.35 27.22
C VAL A 588 -1.10 -25.07 28.03
N TYR A 589 -0.85 -23.98 27.32
CA TYR A 589 -0.96 -22.64 27.91
C TYR A 589 -1.69 -21.65 26.99
N PRO A 590 -2.39 -20.67 27.57
CA PRO A 590 -2.72 -20.59 28.99
C PRO A 590 -3.70 -21.70 29.39
N ASN A 591 -3.59 -22.17 30.65
CA ASN A 591 -4.51 -23.15 31.20
C ASN A 591 -4.78 -22.84 32.68
N PRO A 592 -5.97 -22.39 33.09
CA PRO A 592 -7.15 -22.16 32.25
C PRO A 592 -6.96 -21.05 31.18
N TYR A 593 -7.61 -21.23 30.05
CA TYR A 593 -7.76 -20.17 29.05
C TYR A 593 -9.01 -19.35 29.35
N TYR A 594 -8.84 -18.05 29.50
CA TYR A 594 -9.95 -17.10 29.65
C TYR A 594 -10.14 -16.37 28.33
N GLY A 595 -11.40 -16.27 27.86
CA GLY A 595 -11.76 -15.70 26.56
C GLY A 595 -11.41 -14.20 26.34
N ASN A 596 -10.75 -13.56 27.30
CA ASN A 596 -10.23 -12.19 27.26
C ASN A 596 -8.73 -12.15 27.60
N ALA A 597 -7.96 -13.13 27.15
CA ALA A 597 -6.51 -13.13 27.35
C ALA A 597 -5.89 -11.91 26.64
N VAL A 598 -5.03 -11.16 27.36
CA VAL A 598 -4.45 -9.89 26.90
C VAL A 598 -3.68 -10.03 25.57
N TRP A 599 -3.04 -11.18 25.35
CA TRP A 599 -2.27 -11.45 24.12
C TRP A 599 -3.11 -11.89 22.91
N ASP A 600 -4.40 -12.14 23.10
CA ASP A 600 -5.31 -12.49 21.99
C ASP A 600 -5.91 -11.27 21.30
N GLY A 601 -5.59 -10.06 21.78
CA GLY A 601 -6.18 -8.85 21.29
C GLY A 601 -7.70 -8.74 21.56
N ASN A 602 -8.36 -7.82 20.88
CA ASN A 602 -9.78 -7.50 21.11
C ASN A 602 -10.74 -8.32 20.22
N SER A 603 -10.23 -9.21 19.34
CA SER A 603 -11.05 -9.96 18.39
C SER A 603 -11.17 -11.44 18.78
N GLU A 604 -12.40 -12.00 18.72
CA GLU A 604 -12.61 -13.46 18.88
C GLU A 604 -11.79 -14.30 17.90
N ARG A 605 -11.45 -13.76 16.76
CA ARG A 605 -10.71 -14.45 15.70
C ARG A 605 -9.24 -14.68 16.02
N LEU A 606 -8.71 -13.99 17.02
CA LEU A 606 -7.30 -14.05 17.41
C LEU A 606 -7.05 -14.98 18.59
N ARG A 607 -8.10 -15.56 19.15
CA ARG A 607 -8.03 -16.46 20.30
C ARG A 607 -7.28 -17.74 19.97
N LYS A 608 -6.30 -18.07 20.80
CA LYS A 608 -5.48 -19.29 20.64
C LYS A 608 -4.93 -19.79 21.94
N ILE A 609 -4.65 -21.10 21.97
CA ILE A 609 -3.84 -21.75 23.00
C ILE A 609 -2.67 -22.44 22.35
N TYR A 610 -1.64 -22.73 23.13
CA TYR A 610 -0.43 -23.38 22.65
C TYR A 610 -0.26 -24.72 23.33
N PHE A 611 -0.04 -25.77 22.54
CA PHE A 611 0.50 -27.03 23.01
C PHE A 611 2.02 -26.91 23.06
N TYR A 612 2.66 -27.24 24.17
CA TYR A 612 4.12 -27.14 24.36
C TYR A 612 4.74 -28.44 24.82
N ASN A 613 6.06 -28.56 24.76
CA ASN A 613 6.81 -29.78 25.00
C ASN A 613 6.37 -30.94 24.08
N ILE A 614 6.03 -30.63 22.85
CA ILE A 614 5.63 -31.64 21.86
C ILE A 614 6.83 -32.13 21.05
N PRO A 615 6.81 -33.39 20.54
CA PRO A 615 7.83 -33.91 19.65
C PRO A 615 7.92 -33.14 18.32
N GLU A 616 9.06 -33.30 17.62
CA GLU A 616 9.27 -32.68 16.28
C GLU A 616 8.15 -33.00 15.28
N GLU A 617 7.61 -34.20 15.35
CA GLU A 617 6.52 -34.69 14.51
C GLU A 617 5.50 -35.43 15.38
N CYS A 618 4.27 -34.95 15.45
CA CYS A 618 3.22 -35.55 16.24
C CYS A 618 1.81 -35.28 15.72
N GLU A 619 0.86 -36.13 16.13
CA GLU A 619 -0.58 -35.90 15.99
C GLU A 619 -1.14 -35.46 17.35
N ILE A 620 -1.76 -34.30 17.41
CA ILE A 620 -2.48 -33.79 18.58
C ILE A 620 -3.97 -34.01 18.33
N THR A 621 -4.63 -34.77 19.18
CA THR A 621 -6.08 -34.98 19.11
C THR A 621 -6.74 -34.41 20.36
N ILE A 622 -7.75 -33.57 20.17
CA ILE A 622 -8.50 -32.87 21.21
C ILE A 622 -9.87 -33.52 21.32
N PHE A 623 -10.30 -33.80 22.58
CA PHE A 623 -11.55 -34.50 22.88
C PHE A 623 -12.43 -33.69 23.84
N THR A 624 -13.75 -33.84 23.72
CA THR A 624 -14.68 -33.52 24.79
C THR A 624 -14.49 -34.48 25.99
N LEU A 625 -15.07 -34.15 27.14
CA LEU A 625 -15.12 -35.09 28.29
C LEU A 625 -15.84 -36.39 27.96
N ALA A 626 -16.75 -36.37 26.99
CA ALA A 626 -17.46 -37.60 26.56
C ALA A 626 -16.62 -38.44 25.59
N GLY A 627 -15.45 -37.97 25.14
CA GLY A 627 -14.57 -38.71 24.25
C GLY A 627 -14.79 -38.37 22.75
N ASP A 628 -15.64 -37.42 22.43
CA ASP A 628 -15.83 -37.02 21.04
C ASP A 628 -14.64 -36.18 20.56
N ILE A 629 -14.19 -36.42 19.32
CA ILE A 629 -13.10 -35.68 18.72
C ILE A 629 -13.57 -34.27 18.34
N VAL A 630 -12.88 -33.27 18.84
CA VAL A 630 -13.09 -31.86 18.59
C VAL A 630 -12.22 -31.37 17.42
N LYS A 631 -10.92 -31.77 17.47
CA LYS A 631 -9.92 -31.33 16.48
C LYS A 631 -8.79 -32.36 16.40
N LYS A 632 -8.27 -32.54 15.18
CA LYS A 632 -6.98 -33.21 14.93
C LYS A 632 -6.02 -32.23 14.30
N ILE A 633 -4.81 -32.17 14.86
CA ILE A 633 -3.74 -31.28 14.41
C ILE A 633 -2.52 -32.15 14.10
N TYR A 634 -1.93 -31.96 12.93
CA TYR A 634 -0.67 -32.59 12.56
C TYR A 634 0.44 -31.54 12.71
N HIS A 635 1.42 -31.86 13.55
CA HIS A 635 2.54 -30.98 13.84
C HIS A 635 3.83 -31.52 13.25
N ASP A 636 4.63 -30.65 12.65
CA ASP A 636 6.05 -30.83 12.38
C ASP A 636 6.84 -29.61 12.89
N LYS A 637 8.14 -29.80 13.11
CA LYS A 637 9.01 -28.75 13.69
C LYS A 637 9.10 -27.47 12.84
N ASN A 638 8.72 -27.52 11.57
CA ASN A 638 8.71 -26.38 10.66
C ASN A 638 7.33 -25.70 10.60
N SER A 639 6.40 -26.13 11.44
CA SER A 639 5.08 -25.49 11.58
C SER A 639 5.26 -24.00 11.81
N ASN A 640 4.67 -23.19 10.94
CA ASN A 640 4.78 -21.74 10.94
C ASN A 640 3.45 -21.03 11.27
N GLY A 641 2.45 -21.80 11.74
CA GLY A 641 1.12 -21.28 12.06
C GLY A 641 0.22 -21.02 10.84
N SER A 642 0.61 -21.47 9.64
CA SER A 642 -0.19 -21.29 8.42
C SER A 642 -1.53 -22.03 8.44
N ASP A 643 -1.70 -23.00 9.33
CA ASP A 643 -2.94 -23.73 9.61
C ASP A 643 -3.93 -22.94 10.48
N LEU A 644 -3.48 -21.85 11.10
CA LEU A 644 -4.35 -20.92 11.82
C LEU A 644 -5.04 -20.00 10.85
N ARG A 645 -6.37 -19.90 10.90
CA ARG A 645 -7.17 -19.13 9.94
C ARG A 645 -6.82 -17.64 9.85
N TRP A 646 -6.32 -17.07 10.95
CA TRP A 646 -6.10 -15.65 11.12
C TRP A 646 -4.64 -15.31 11.37
N PHE A 647 -3.76 -16.27 11.11
CA PHE A 647 -2.33 -16.06 11.25
C PHE A 647 -1.79 -15.44 9.97
N GLN A 648 -1.49 -14.15 10.02
CA GLN A 648 -0.77 -13.51 8.94
C GLN A 648 0.72 -13.83 9.03
N THR A 649 1.25 -14.47 8.01
CA THR A 649 2.68 -14.72 7.90
C THR A 649 3.36 -13.45 7.38
N TYR A 650 4.06 -12.72 8.26
CA TYR A 650 4.92 -11.59 7.83
C TYR A 650 6.23 -12.05 7.19
N SER A 651 6.56 -13.32 7.31
CA SER A 651 7.72 -13.89 6.64
C SER A 651 7.38 -14.23 5.19
N LYS A 652 7.76 -13.35 4.27
CA LYS A 652 7.62 -13.58 2.83
C LYS A 652 8.59 -14.66 2.30
N ASP A 653 9.59 -15.03 3.07
CA ASP A 653 10.69 -15.94 2.69
C ASP A 653 10.59 -17.34 3.30
N GLY A 654 9.50 -17.66 4.02
CA GLY A 654 9.30 -18.94 4.67
C GLY A 654 10.22 -19.20 5.89
N SER A 655 10.85 -18.15 6.46
CA SER A 655 11.68 -18.29 7.65
C SER A 655 10.91 -18.87 8.84
N GLN A 656 11.60 -19.65 9.66
CA GLN A 656 11.02 -20.28 10.84
C GLN A 656 10.54 -19.23 11.84
N GLN A 657 9.26 -19.27 12.20
CA GLN A 657 8.64 -18.32 13.12
C GLN A 657 8.49 -18.85 14.54
N MET A 658 8.46 -20.17 14.70
CA MET A 658 8.29 -20.88 15.97
C MET A 658 9.47 -21.81 16.24
N THR A 659 9.64 -22.18 17.50
CA THR A 659 10.74 -23.07 17.94
C THR A 659 10.59 -24.53 17.52
N GLY A 660 9.43 -24.93 17.05
CA GLY A 660 9.13 -26.31 16.65
C GLY A 660 8.74 -27.28 17.79
N GLY A 661 8.80 -26.85 19.04
CA GLY A 661 8.31 -27.65 20.21
C GLY A 661 6.96 -27.18 20.73
N GLU A 662 6.31 -26.28 19.99
CA GLU A 662 4.99 -25.74 20.31
C GLU A 662 4.10 -25.70 19.05
N HIS A 663 2.78 -25.81 19.27
CA HIS A 663 1.78 -25.68 18.23
C HIS A 663 0.61 -24.84 18.73
N ALA A 664 0.27 -23.79 18.01
CA ALA A 664 -0.87 -22.94 18.32
C ALA A 664 -2.17 -23.51 17.74
N TRP A 665 -3.28 -23.39 18.46
CA TRP A 665 -4.62 -23.75 17.99
C TRP A 665 -5.60 -22.60 18.21
N ASP A 666 -6.35 -22.26 17.17
CA ASP A 666 -7.30 -21.13 17.11
C ASP A 666 -8.65 -21.40 17.79
N LEU A 667 -8.78 -22.49 18.56
CA LEU A 667 -10.00 -22.89 19.25
C LEU A 667 -11.19 -23.16 18.32
N ILE A 668 -10.92 -23.51 17.07
CA ILE A 668 -11.93 -23.87 16.07
C ILE A 668 -11.90 -25.38 15.83
N THR A 669 -13.08 -25.99 15.88
CA THR A 669 -13.26 -27.43 15.66
C THR A 669 -13.04 -27.81 14.19
N ASP A 670 -12.94 -29.12 13.89
CA ASP A 670 -12.90 -29.63 12.51
C ASP A 670 -14.18 -29.30 11.70
N LYS A 671 -15.27 -28.92 12.39
CA LYS A 671 -16.53 -28.50 11.79
C LYS A 671 -16.72 -26.98 11.71
N ASP A 672 -15.62 -26.23 11.79
CA ASP A 672 -15.62 -24.76 11.72
C ASP A 672 -16.44 -24.05 12.81
N GLN A 673 -16.54 -24.65 13.98
CA GLN A 673 -17.28 -24.10 15.11
C GLN A 673 -16.31 -23.67 16.22
N ALA A 674 -16.59 -22.53 16.84
CA ALA A 674 -15.85 -22.10 18.02
C ALA A 674 -16.10 -23.05 19.21
N ILE A 675 -15.03 -23.41 19.90
CA ILE A 675 -15.10 -24.26 21.09
C ILE A 675 -15.90 -23.58 22.23
N ALA A 676 -16.66 -24.36 22.99
CA ALA A 676 -17.43 -23.86 24.13
C ALA A 676 -16.61 -23.85 25.42
N THR A 677 -17.12 -23.16 26.45
CA THR A 677 -16.61 -23.28 27.83
C THR A 677 -16.71 -24.71 28.29
N GLY A 678 -15.60 -25.28 28.83
CA GLY A 678 -15.56 -26.65 29.30
C GLY A 678 -14.17 -27.17 29.55
N LEU A 679 -14.11 -28.33 30.17
CA LEU A 679 -12.89 -29.14 30.34
C LEU A 679 -12.71 -30.01 29.10
N TYR A 680 -11.53 -29.97 28.50
CA TYR A 680 -11.16 -30.77 27.35
C TYR A 680 -9.98 -31.68 27.66
N LEU A 681 -9.95 -32.82 26.98
CA LEU A 681 -8.84 -33.78 27.04
C LEU A 681 -8.05 -33.66 25.73
N PHE A 682 -6.76 -33.98 25.78
CA PHE A 682 -5.96 -34.09 24.57
C PHE A 682 -4.99 -35.25 24.64
N SER A 683 -4.60 -35.77 23.49
CA SER A 683 -3.51 -36.73 23.34
C SER A 683 -2.50 -36.17 22.33
N VAL A 684 -1.21 -36.41 22.59
CA VAL A 684 -0.09 -36.14 21.69
C VAL A 684 0.55 -37.47 21.36
N LYS A 685 0.44 -37.90 20.10
CA LYS A 685 1.05 -39.13 19.60
C LYS A 685 2.32 -38.79 18.84
N ASN A 686 3.48 -39.18 19.35
CA ASN A 686 4.74 -39.08 18.62
C ASN A 686 4.68 -40.03 17.41
N THR A 687 4.81 -39.48 16.19
CA THR A 687 4.69 -40.26 14.95
C THR A 687 5.87 -41.17 14.70
N LYS A 688 7.07 -40.86 15.28
CA LYS A 688 8.29 -41.64 15.15
C LYS A 688 8.32 -42.83 16.07
N THR A 689 7.92 -42.64 17.34
CA THR A 689 7.98 -43.72 18.37
C THR A 689 6.64 -44.42 18.57
N GLY A 690 5.55 -43.80 18.18
CA GLY A 690 4.18 -44.28 18.46
C GLY A 690 3.71 -44.03 19.89
N HIS A 691 4.55 -43.44 20.76
CA HIS A 691 4.20 -43.13 22.14
C HIS A 691 3.07 -42.08 22.21
N ILE A 692 2.18 -42.24 23.19
CA ILE A 692 1.04 -41.34 23.38
C ILE A 692 1.08 -40.75 24.79
N ASN A 693 1.19 -39.44 24.86
CA ASN A 693 1.00 -38.67 26.07
C ASN A 693 -0.41 -38.05 26.09
N THR A 694 -0.98 -37.87 27.27
CA THR A 694 -2.32 -37.29 27.44
C THR A 694 -2.30 -36.15 28.44
N GLY A 695 -3.22 -35.23 28.30
CA GLY A 695 -3.40 -34.09 29.20
C GLY A 695 -4.81 -33.53 29.16
N LYS A 696 -5.00 -32.43 29.89
CA LYS A 696 -6.29 -31.70 29.95
C LYS A 696 -6.08 -30.21 30.04
N PHE A 697 -7.05 -29.44 29.56
CA PHE A 697 -7.08 -28.00 29.68
C PHE A 697 -8.52 -27.50 29.86
N LEU A 698 -8.66 -26.33 30.45
CA LEU A 698 -9.94 -25.67 30.73
C LEU A 698 -10.10 -24.40 29.89
N ILE A 699 -11.22 -24.30 29.23
CA ILE A 699 -11.67 -23.08 28.52
C ILE A 699 -12.79 -22.41 29.35
N VAL A 700 -12.65 -21.11 29.57
CA VAL A 700 -13.63 -20.26 30.24
C VAL A 700 -13.90 -19.06 29.34
N LYS A 701 -15.08 -19.01 28.72
CA LYS A 701 -15.51 -17.90 27.85
C LYS A 701 -16.49 -16.99 28.55
#